data_62d842615244c24567d1a24ff37d27d3
#
_entry.id   62d842615244c24567d1a24ff37d27d3
#
_cell.length_a   1.000
_cell.length_b   1.000
_cell.length_c   1.000
_cell.angle_alpha   90.00
_cell.angle_beta   90.00
_cell.angle_gamma   90.00
#
_symmetry.space_group_name_H-M   'P 1'
#
loop_
_entity.id
_entity.type
_entity.pdbx_description
1 polymer ?
#
loop_
_entity_poly.entity_id
_entity_poly.type
_entity_poly.pdbx_seq_one_letter_code
_entity_poly.pdbx_strand_id
1 'polypeptide(L)'
;MNSSETQPPEADRIQVGECVVTLSSREVEVAGARRPRRLTPKALGVLRVLLRQPGRVVTREELFAEVWPDTLPTNDVLTQAVTQLRKAFANDDDNGQAYIETIAKSGYRLLVPVQVLEAPEPAMEIGEIADPPLALAGAAGVVPVGIAVPAPGLRRTWRQVRRKVLLVAGLLMLAAVIVLTMLLLRRAPVASSPVDAAVENGVRVIGSPQRPYRLITATSGFETYPTLSPDGSQVAYEGANEDGKGGGAIKVQTSGNAPARQLLAPPVGASDRFPSWSPDGREIAFARFSAEGGCQVLIASATGGALRQATRCDGTELLSFDWTPDGRGLVFGSMVGRYAHRGIRVLDLASGQWNALDYSVDADDFDYAPRYSPDGKWLVFVRNPQMGDLWRMPAGGGVPEQLTNEAAEQRGWAWVDDGRTIVFGRRVDSEARLYYLDVERRTLRDAGLDDAQWPAVSRHGGVLAFVHRRAQFGVFKVPTDGGSAQRLFASSGRDGQPMAAPDGRQLVFTSDRSGSFDLWWADMQRPDSLRPIEGLRPEGRQAPDWAADSRHLLVVGRDEHGRTVIYEISPRDERLQALPVPVEQPLQALYGATEDQLLVVERDADQRTRLSLFDRSIQPWRRLASIDGVSQARFDRGSGRVLFTRLAAGGLWSVDPALSSASVRQISEDRPSRWRYRTWTVAGSGAVGYLGTSTRCGTTLVRIEAGVEAPERCLDAQRLSAGNGISASADGRDLYVALAVSDGADIGVMQLPPPAPTLFPAFSRLLIFKKNFSS
;
A
#
# COMPACT_ATOMS: atom_id res chain seq x y z
N MET A 1 -11.55 35.85 40.79
CA MET A 1 -12.37 34.64 40.84
C MET A 1 -11.69 33.65 39.90
N ASN A 2 -10.99 32.70 40.48
CA ASN A 2 -10.16 31.74 39.80
C ASN A 2 -11.01 30.70 39.06
N SER A 3 -10.91 30.63 37.75
CA SER A 3 -11.37 29.49 36.96
C SER A 3 -10.26 28.45 36.96
N SER A 4 -10.43 27.39 37.74
CA SER A 4 -9.55 26.22 37.72
C SER A 4 -9.75 25.48 36.42
N GLU A 5 -8.81 25.61 35.50
CA GLU A 5 -8.63 24.70 34.35
C GLU A 5 -8.33 23.30 34.91
N THR A 6 -9.26 22.39 34.75
CA THR A 6 -9.07 20.98 35.08
C THR A 6 -8.18 20.36 34.02
N GLN A 7 -6.90 20.13 34.31
CA GLN A 7 -6.00 19.33 33.48
C GLN A 7 -6.56 17.91 33.32
N PRO A 8 -6.40 17.28 32.15
CA PRO A 8 -6.82 15.89 31.96
C PRO A 8 -5.99 14.95 32.87
N PRO A 9 -6.57 13.85 33.34
CA PRO A 9 -5.86 12.91 34.21
C PRO A 9 -4.65 12.31 33.47
N GLU A 10 -3.48 12.39 34.09
CA GLU A 10 -2.21 11.80 33.58
C GLU A 10 -2.20 10.26 33.62
N ALA A 11 -3.20 9.63 34.19
CA ALA A 11 -3.25 8.18 34.35
C ALA A 11 -3.61 7.49 33.03
N ASP A 12 -2.89 6.43 32.73
CA ASP A 12 -3.07 5.62 31.51
C ASP A 12 -4.33 4.75 31.55
N ARG A 13 -4.81 4.37 32.76
CA ARG A 13 -5.99 3.54 32.96
C ARG A 13 -7.10 4.33 33.64
N ILE A 14 -8.27 4.34 33.02
CA ILE A 14 -9.44 5.10 33.49
C ILE A 14 -10.64 4.17 33.50
N GLN A 15 -11.36 4.14 34.61
CA GLN A 15 -12.65 3.48 34.71
C GLN A 15 -13.74 4.43 34.22
N VAL A 16 -14.53 3.99 33.24
CA VAL A 16 -15.64 4.71 32.63
C VAL A 16 -16.89 3.84 32.82
N GLY A 17 -17.69 4.16 33.83
CA GLY A 17 -18.80 3.29 34.26
C GLY A 17 -18.28 1.91 34.69
N GLU A 18 -18.73 0.84 34.05
CA GLU A 18 -18.30 -0.54 34.31
C GLU A 18 -17.11 -0.98 33.43
N CYS A 19 -16.65 -0.12 32.53
CA CYS A 19 -15.57 -0.43 31.60
C CYS A 19 -14.24 0.18 32.06
N VAL A 20 -13.14 -0.50 31.79
CA VAL A 20 -11.79 0.04 31.98
C VAL A 20 -11.18 0.38 30.62
N VAL A 21 -10.73 1.63 30.48
CA VAL A 21 -10.09 2.13 29.26
C VAL A 21 -8.62 2.33 29.51
N THR A 22 -7.76 1.67 28.69
CA THR A 22 -6.32 1.90 28.66
C THR A 22 -6.01 2.84 27.52
N LEU A 23 -5.57 4.06 27.84
CA LEU A 23 -5.40 5.13 26.84
C LEU A 23 -4.23 4.89 25.88
N SER A 24 -3.14 4.27 26.35
CA SER A 24 -1.94 3.98 25.55
C SER A 24 -2.18 2.87 24.53
N SER A 25 -2.83 1.77 24.93
CA SER A 25 -3.16 0.65 24.05
C SER A 25 -4.44 0.88 23.25
N ARG A 26 -5.27 1.89 23.62
CA ARG A 26 -6.58 2.20 23.04
C ARG A 26 -7.59 1.06 23.19
N GLU A 27 -7.53 0.37 24.30
CA GLU A 27 -8.36 -0.79 24.58
C GLU A 27 -9.41 -0.49 25.65
N VAL A 28 -10.59 -1.05 25.45
CA VAL A 28 -11.72 -1.00 26.37
C VAL A 28 -12.00 -2.41 26.85
N GLU A 29 -11.79 -2.64 28.13
CA GLU A 29 -12.15 -3.87 28.82
C GLU A 29 -13.57 -3.73 29.37
N VAL A 30 -14.47 -4.57 28.90
CA VAL A 30 -15.87 -4.62 29.33
C VAL A 30 -16.04 -5.81 30.27
N ALA A 31 -16.70 -5.59 31.41
CA ALA A 31 -16.94 -6.68 32.38
C ALA A 31 -17.68 -7.85 31.71
N GLY A 32 -17.12 -9.06 31.78
CA GLY A 32 -17.68 -10.26 31.19
C GLY A 32 -17.30 -10.53 29.74
N ALA A 33 -16.64 -9.61 29.06
CA ALA A 33 -16.17 -9.80 27.68
C ALA A 33 -14.87 -10.63 27.63
N ARG A 34 -14.80 -11.61 26.71
CA ARG A 34 -13.61 -12.48 26.57
C ARG A 34 -12.37 -11.80 26.01
N ARG A 35 -12.49 -10.64 25.38
CA ARG A 35 -11.37 -9.88 24.77
C ARG A 35 -11.64 -8.38 24.85
N PRO A 36 -10.59 -7.56 25.07
CA PRO A 36 -10.72 -6.13 25.02
C PRO A 36 -11.11 -5.64 23.61
N ARG A 37 -11.82 -4.54 23.53
CA ARG A 37 -12.25 -3.90 22.27
C ARG A 37 -11.35 -2.71 21.99
N ARG A 38 -10.85 -2.60 20.75
CA ARG A 38 -9.88 -1.57 20.38
C ARG A 38 -10.57 -0.34 19.75
N LEU A 39 -10.18 0.86 20.21
CA LEU A 39 -10.65 2.14 19.67
C LEU A 39 -9.75 2.65 18.54
N THR A 40 -10.35 3.31 17.54
CA THR A 40 -9.58 4.09 16.59
C THR A 40 -8.98 5.34 17.25
N PRO A 41 -7.91 5.92 16.69
CA PRO A 41 -7.33 7.16 17.22
C PRO A 41 -8.33 8.30 17.37
N LYS A 42 -9.26 8.44 16.43
CA LYS A 42 -10.29 9.49 16.45
C LYS A 42 -11.39 9.24 17.47
N ALA A 43 -11.83 7.98 17.63
CA ALA A 43 -12.76 7.61 18.69
C ALA A 43 -12.15 7.85 20.08
N LEU A 44 -10.87 7.47 20.29
CA LEU A 44 -10.17 7.80 21.53
C LEU A 44 -10.04 9.32 21.73
N GLY A 45 -9.76 10.09 20.66
CA GLY A 45 -9.73 11.55 20.71
C GLY A 45 -11.06 12.13 21.22
N VAL A 46 -12.19 11.70 20.65
CA VAL A 46 -13.54 12.09 21.11
C VAL A 46 -13.74 11.70 22.58
N LEU A 47 -13.36 10.48 22.96
CA LEU A 47 -13.47 10.03 24.35
C LEU A 47 -12.65 10.92 25.30
N ARG A 48 -11.43 11.28 24.98
CA ARG A 48 -10.57 12.15 25.79
C ARG A 48 -11.19 13.52 26.03
N VAL A 49 -11.86 14.08 25.03
CA VAL A 49 -12.57 15.38 25.18
C VAL A 49 -13.77 15.23 26.11
N LEU A 50 -14.55 14.16 25.96
CA LEU A 50 -15.70 13.87 26.83
C LEU A 50 -15.29 13.56 28.27
N LEU A 51 -14.13 12.92 28.49
CA LEU A 51 -13.58 12.59 29.80
C LEU A 51 -13.11 13.81 30.61
N ARG A 52 -12.80 14.94 29.95
CA ARG A 52 -12.41 16.18 30.64
C ARG A 52 -13.58 16.80 31.42
N GLN A 53 -14.79 16.59 30.96
CA GLN A 53 -15.98 17.18 31.55
C GLN A 53 -17.17 16.19 31.55
N PRO A 54 -17.12 15.13 32.38
CA PRO A 54 -18.21 14.17 32.46
C PRO A 54 -19.51 14.84 32.86
N GLY A 55 -20.62 14.45 32.24
CA GLY A 55 -21.94 15.03 32.49
C GLY A 55 -22.24 16.35 31.77
N ARG A 56 -21.24 17.04 31.21
CA ARG A 56 -21.45 18.26 30.42
C ARG A 56 -21.69 17.90 28.94
N VAL A 57 -22.52 18.74 28.27
CA VAL A 57 -22.67 18.66 26.81
C VAL A 57 -21.45 19.29 26.15
N VAL A 58 -20.70 18.49 25.41
CA VAL A 58 -19.62 18.96 24.56
C VAL A 58 -20.20 19.18 23.16
N THR A 59 -20.04 20.38 22.62
CA THR A 59 -20.59 20.74 21.33
C THR A 59 -19.87 20.02 20.18
N ARG A 60 -20.51 19.96 19.03
CA ARG A 60 -19.88 19.38 17.83
C ARG A 60 -18.66 20.18 17.40
N GLU A 61 -18.75 21.50 17.51
CA GLU A 61 -17.70 22.44 17.18
C GLU A 61 -16.48 22.22 18.10
N GLU A 62 -16.69 22.06 19.43
CA GLU A 62 -15.60 21.74 20.37
C GLU A 62 -14.95 20.39 20.04
N LEU A 63 -15.74 19.35 19.74
CA LEU A 63 -15.23 18.04 19.33
C LEU A 63 -14.44 18.10 18.02
N PHE A 64 -14.92 18.87 17.06
CA PHE A 64 -14.20 19.06 15.81
C PHE A 64 -12.90 19.82 16.00
N ALA A 65 -12.90 20.90 16.76
CA ALA A 65 -11.72 21.71 17.01
C ALA A 65 -10.60 20.91 17.74
N GLU A 66 -10.99 20.05 18.69
CA GLU A 66 -10.03 19.29 19.51
C GLU A 66 -9.55 17.99 18.84
N VAL A 67 -10.44 17.28 18.16
CA VAL A 67 -10.11 15.94 17.62
C VAL A 67 -9.68 15.99 16.16
N TRP A 68 -10.10 17.03 15.44
CA TRP A 68 -9.76 17.25 14.02
C TRP A 68 -9.29 18.69 13.76
N PRO A 69 -8.26 19.20 14.50
CA PRO A 69 -7.84 20.60 14.40
C PRO A 69 -7.43 21.01 12.99
N ASP A 70 -6.91 20.05 12.20
CA ASP A 70 -6.36 20.30 10.88
C ASP A 70 -7.28 19.88 9.72
N THR A 71 -8.52 19.47 10.01
CA THR A 71 -9.49 19.01 9.01
C THR A 71 -10.87 19.55 9.29
N LEU A 72 -11.69 19.75 8.25
CA LEU A 72 -13.14 20.02 8.39
C LEU A 72 -13.89 18.68 8.17
N PRO A 73 -14.06 17.87 9.20
CA PRO A 73 -14.78 16.62 9.06
C PRO A 73 -16.26 16.88 8.86
N THR A 74 -16.92 16.00 8.12
CA THR A 74 -18.38 16.00 8.04
C THR A 74 -18.97 15.50 9.36
N ASN A 75 -20.25 15.86 9.61
CA ASN A 75 -20.97 15.34 10.77
C ASN A 75 -20.99 13.81 10.86
N ASP A 76 -20.86 13.12 9.72
CA ASP A 76 -20.84 11.67 9.66
C ASP A 76 -19.58 11.06 10.31
N VAL A 77 -18.42 11.71 10.17
CA VAL A 77 -17.17 11.25 10.76
C VAL A 77 -17.22 11.28 12.30
N LEU A 78 -17.79 12.35 12.87
CA LEU A 78 -18.03 12.44 14.31
C LEU A 78 -19.08 11.41 14.77
N THR A 79 -20.16 11.25 14.01
CA THR A 79 -21.19 10.24 14.29
C THR A 79 -20.63 8.82 14.26
N GLN A 80 -19.72 8.51 13.31
CA GLN A 80 -19.02 7.22 13.25
C GLN A 80 -18.11 7.02 14.46
N ALA A 81 -17.34 8.02 14.87
CA ALA A 81 -16.47 7.94 16.04
C ALA A 81 -17.28 7.68 17.33
N VAL A 82 -18.41 8.38 17.52
CA VAL A 82 -19.32 8.15 18.66
C VAL A 82 -19.99 6.78 18.58
N THR A 83 -20.39 6.33 17.39
CA THR A 83 -20.96 4.98 17.19
C THR A 83 -19.95 3.90 17.57
N GLN A 84 -18.68 4.10 17.24
CA GLN A 84 -17.60 3.18 17.61
C GLN A 84 -17.38 3.15 19.13
N LEU A 85 -17.42 4.30 19.81
CA LEU A 85 -17.37 4.36 21.28
C LEU A 85 -18.54 3.61 21.91
N ARG A 86 -19.77 3.84 21.45
CA ARG A 86 -20.95 3.12 21.94
C ARG A 86 -20.81 1.61 21.76
N LYS A 87 -20.35 1.15 20.60
CA LYS A 87 -20.06 -0.27 20.37
C LYS A 87 -18.96 -0.81 21.29
N ALA A 88 -17.96 0.00 21.62
CA ALA A 88 -16.87 -0.42 22.50
C ALA A 88 -17.33 -0.55 23.96
N PHE A 89 -18.26 0.26 24.41
CA PHE A 89 -18.84 0.22 25.75
C PHE A 89 -20.06 -0.69 25.90
N ALA A 90 -20.66 -1.16 24.79
CA ALA A 90 -21.86 -1.98 24.83
C ALA A 90 -21.61 -3.33 25.51
N ASN A 91 -22.50 -3.75 26.41
CA ASN A 91 -22.63 -5.12 26.88
C ASN A 91 -23.62 -5.89 26.00
N ASP A 92 -23.68 -7.22 26.09
CA ASP A 92 -24.56 -8.05 25.27
C ASP A 92 -26.06 -7.71 25.41
N ASP A 93 -26.43 -6.96 26.44
CA ASP A 93 -27.82 -6.55 26.73
C ASP A 93 -28.09 -5.04 26.48
N ASP A 94 -27.09 -4.20 26.17
CA ASP A 94 -27.25 -2.75 25.99
C ASP A 94 -26.42 -2.22 24.81
N ASN A 95 -27.05 -1.33 24.02
CA ASN A 95 -26.43 -0.73 22.82
C ASN A 95 -25.35 0.35 23.10
N GLY A 96 -24.86 0.46 24.34
CA GLY A 96 -23.85 1.47 24.73
C GLY A 96 -24.39 2.92 24.69
N GLN A 97 -25.67 3.13 24.45
CA GLN A 97 -26.31 4.46 24.52
C GLN A 97 -26.37 5.01 25.95
N ALA A 98 -26.36 4.14 26.95
CA ALA A 98 -26.28 4.51 28.35
C ALA A 98 -24.98 5.22 28.72
N TYR A 99 -23.91 5.10 27.93
CA TYR A 99 -22.61 5.75 28.21
C TYR A 99 -22.52 7.14 27.57
N ILE A 100 -22.96 7.29 26.31
CA ILE A 100 -22.84 8.55 25.55
C ILE A 100 -24.18 8.93 24.96
N GLU A 101 -24.74 10.02 25.45
CA GLU A 101 -25.99 10.59 24.97
C GLU A 101 -25.76 11.54 23.78
N THR A 102 -26.69 11.54 22.83
CA THR A 102 -26.74 12.54 21.76
C THR A 102 -27.72 13.65 22.13
N ILE A 103 -27.25 14.89 22.24
CA ILE A 103 -28.10 16.06 22.41
C ILE A 103 -28.39 16.64 21.02
N ALA A 104 -29.65 16.54 20.60
CA ALA A 104 -30.07 16.94 19.27
C ALA A 104 -29.63 18.39 18.96
N LYS A 105 -29.00 18.58 17.78
CA LYS A 105 -28.47 19.87 17.29
C LYS A 105 -27.36 20.51 18.11
N SER A 106 -26.95 19.94 19.25
CA SER A 106 -25.96 20.53 20.16
C SER A 106 -24.67 19.72 20.21
N GLY A 107 -24.70 18.44 20.55
CA GLY A 107 -23.46 17.68 20.69
C GLY A 107 -23.64 16.34 21.39
N TYR A 108 -22.67 15.97 22.23
CA TYR A 108 -22.65 14.70 22.94
C TYR A 108 -22.31 14.89 24.42
N ARG A 109 -22.76 13.97 25.26
CA ARG A 109 -22.54 14.00 26.69
C ARG A 109 -22.19 12.61 27.21
N LEU A 110 -21.13 12.51 28.05
CA LEU A 110 -20.80 11.29 28.75
C LEU A 110 -21.66 11.20 30.02
N LEU A 111 -22.44 10.13 30.18
CA LEU A 111 -23.41 9.98 31.26
C LEU A 111 -22.88 9.24 32.48
N VAL A 112 -21.85 8.43 32.31
CA VAL A 112 -21.33 7.53 33.35
C VAL A 112 -20.22 8.19 34.17
N PRO A 113 -20.03 7.80 35.47
CA PRO A 113 -18.95 8.31 36.29
C PRO A 113 -17.58 7.85 35.74
N VAL A 114 -16.58 8.70 35.95
CA VAL A 114 -15.20 8.47 35.54
C VAL A 114 -14.32 8.46 36.78
N GLN A 115 -13.47 7.41 36.91
CA GLN A 115 -12.48 7.29 37.98
C GLN A 115 -11.12 6.97 37.39
N VAL A 116 -10.08 7.61 37.91
CA VAL A 116 -8.68 7.31 37.56
C VAL A 116 -8.25 6.09 38.34
N LEU A 117 -7.71 5.09 37.66
CA LEU A 117 -7.14 3.92 38.30
C LEU A 117 -5.63 4.13 38.41
N GLU A 118 -5.13 4.28 39.66
CA GLU A 118 -3.69 4.32 39.91
C GLU A 118 -3.06 2.97 39.54
N ALA A 119 -1.89 3.01 38.89
CA ALA A 119 -1.15 1.80 38.61
C ALA A 119 -0.74 1.13 39.91
N PRO A 120 -0.88 -0.19 40.08
CA PRO A 120 -0.33 -0.88 41.22
C PRO A 120 1.19 -0.69 41.24
N GLU A 121 1.74 -0.24 42.37
CA GLU A 121 3.18 -0.21 42.59
C GLU A 121 3.75 -1.61 42.36
N PRO A 122 4.89 -1.77 41.67
CA PRO A 122 5.51 -3.07 41.50
C PRO A 122 6.00 -3.57 42.86
N ALA A 123 5.33 -4.57 43.40
CA ALA A 123 5.81 -5.32 44.56
C ALA A 123 7.14 -6.00 44.17
N MET A 124 8.22 -5.57 44.79
CA MET A 124 9.50 -6.27 44.76
C MET A 124 9.38 -7.51 45.68
N GLU A 125 9.12 -8.66 45.11
CA GLU A 125 9.37 -9.94 45.74
C GLU A 125 10.74 -10.47 45.33
N ILE A 126 11.66 -10.43 46.30
CA ILE A 126 12.90 -11.19 46.29
C ILE A 126 12.51 -12.59 46.77
N GLY A 127 12.42 -13.55 45.88
CA GLY A 127 12.16 -14.96 46.18
C GLY A 127 13.35 -15.81 45.80
N GLU A 128 13.93 -16.37 46.86
CA GLU A 128 15.05 -17.31 46.93
C GLU A 128 14.69 -18.66 46.24
N ILE A 129 15.68 -19.21 45.55
CA ILE A 129 15.61 -20.51 44.84
C ILE A 129 15.75 -21.63 45.86
N ALA A 130 14.85 -22.62 45.84
CA ALA A 130 15.12 -23.96 46.39
C ALA A 130 14.35 -25.01 45.60
N ASP A 131 15.11 -26.00 45.10
CA ASP A 131 14.72 -27.20 44.37
C ASP A 131 13.97 -28.23 45.21
N PRO A 132 13.26 -29.18 44.60
CA PRO A 132 12.27 -30.06 45.22
C PRO A 132 12.86 -31.41 45.70
N PRO A 133 12.13 -32.21 46.49
CA PRO A 133 12.23 -33.66 46.33
C PRO A 133 10.94 -34.39 46.04
N LEU A 134 11.11 -35.43 45.25
CA LEU A 134 10.22 -36.54 44.97
C LEU A 134 9.81 -37.33 46.23
N ALA A 135 8.57 -37.86 46.25
CA ALA A 135 8.26 -39.29 46.49
C ALA A 135 6.75 -39.53 46.71
N LEU A 136 6.17 -40.30 45.87
CA LEU A 136 5.62 -41.68 46.06
C LEU A 136 4.40 -41.89 46.97
N ALA A 137 3.31 -42.28 46.29
CA ALA A 137 2.45 -43.46 46.48
C ALA A 137 1.63 -43.67 47.78
N GLY A 138 0.37 -44.02 47.59
CA GLY A 138 -0.34 -44.96 48.46
C GLY A 138 -1.82 -44.66 48.70
N ALA A 139 -2.65 -45.23 47.88
CA ALA A 139 -3.68 -46.25 48.14
C ALA A 139 -4.85 -45.98 49.14
N ALA A 140 -6.05 -46.14 48.57
CA ALA A 140 -7.21 -46.93 49.01
C ALA A 140 -8.02 -46.54 50.28
N GLY A 141 -9.32 -46.56 50.07
CA GLY A 141 -10.31 -46.85 51.14
C GLY A 141 -11.67 -46.22 50.92
N VAL A 142 -12.54 -46.88 50.17
CA VAL A 142 -13.78 -47.60 50.57
C VAL A 142 -14.93 -46.75 51.18
N VAL A 143 -16.08 -46.91 50.46
CA VAL A 143 -17.49 -46.55 50.69
C VAL A 143 -18.06 -47.14 52.00
N PRO A 144 -19.17 -46.64 52.64
CA PRO A 144 -20.47 -47.13 52.23
C PRO A 144 -21.68 -46.16 52.25
N VAL A 145 -22.54 -46.30 51.29
CA VAL A 145 -23.99 -46.63 51.24
C VAL A 145 -24.87 -46.23 52.44
N GLY A 146 -25.96 -45.52 52.16
CA GLY A 146 -27.13 -45.38 52.98
C GLY A 146 -28.35 -44.88 52.21
N ILE A 147 -29.28 -45.75 52.00
CA ILE A 147 -30.57 -45.64 51.31
C ILE A 147 -31.62 -44.98 52.21
N ALA A 148 -32.48 -44.09 51.70
CA ALA A 148 -33.89 -44.01 52.06
C ALA A 148 -34.70 -43.11 51.08
N VAL A 149 -35.70 -43.69 50.47
CA VAL A 149 -36.85 -43.04 49.78
C VAL A 149 -38.02 -43.03 50.82
N PRO A 150 -38.94 -41.99 50.82
CA PRO A 150 -40.15 -42.16 50.02
C PRO A 150 -40.77 -40.88 49.35
N ALA A 151 -41.43 -41.08 48.27
CA ALA A 151 -42.44 -40.18 47.69
C ALA A 151 -43.80 -40.35 48.44
N PRO A 152 -44.92 -39.62 48.21
CA PRO A 152 -45.29 -38.82 47.03
C PRO A 152 -46.01 -37.48 47.35
N GLY A 153 -46.17 -36.61 46.35
CA GLY A 153 -46.99 -35.41 46.43
C GLY A 153 -47.30 -34.73 45.10
N LEU A 154 -48.11 -35.40 44.28
CA LEU A 154 -48.75 -34.80 43.11
C LEU A 154 -49.77 -33.75 43.52
N ARG A 155 -49.50 -32.47 43.29
CA ARG A 155 -50.49 -31.41 43.04
C ARG A 155 -49.93 -30.00 42.98
N ARG A 156 -48.98 -29.69 42.02
CA ARG A 156 -48.61 -28.28 41.80
C ARG A 156 -48.06 -27.95 40.40
N THR A 157 -48.29 -28.79 39.41
CA THR A 157 -47.65 -28.66 38.10
C THR A 157 -48.46 -27.91 37.02
N TRP A 158 -49.73 -27.67 37.22
CA TRP A 158 -50.60 -27.08 36.17
C TRP A 158 -50.56 -25.54 36.11
N ARG A 159 -50.23 -24.85 37.17
CA ARG A 159 -50.11 -23.39 37.14
C ARG A 159 -48.78 -22.88 36.55
N GLN A 160 -47.68 -23.61 36.68
CA GLN A 160 -46.38 -23.23 36.14
C GLN A 160 -46.31 -23.49 34.65
N VAL A 161 -46.91 -24.52 34.12
CA VAL A 161 -46.96 -24.81 32.68
C VAL A 161 -47.78 -23.75 31.92
N ARG A 162 -48.91 -23.32 32.46
CA ARG A 162 -49.72 -22.21 31.84
C ARG A 162 -48.98 -20.90 31.82
N ARG A 163 -48.18 -20.55 32.85
CA ARG A 163 -47.37 -19.31 32.83
C ARG A 163 -46.20 -19.36 31.82
N LYS A 164 -45.57 -20.53 31.66
CA LYS A 164 -44.50 -20.70 30.65
C LYS A 164 -45.05 -20.69 29.22
N VAL A 165 -46.20 -21.28 28.98
CA VAL A 165 -46.86 -21.28 27.67
C VAL A 165 -47.35 -19.83 27.31
N LEU A 166 -47.87 -19.08 28.26
CA LEU A 166 -48.27 -17.69 28.03
C LEU A 166 -47.06 -16.75 27.80
N LEU A 167 -45.90 -17.00 28.46
CA LEU A 167 -44.67 -16.27 28.23
C LEU A 167 -44.04 -16.60 26.86
N VAL A 168 -44.04 -17.83 26.46
CA VAL A 168 -43.55 -18.23 25.11
C VAL A 168 -44.49 -17.70 24.01
N ALA A 169 -45.79 -17.74 24.19
CA ALA A 169 -46.75 -17.16 23.24
C ALA A 169 -46.63 -15.62 23.16
N GLY A 170 -46.36 -14.94 24.27
CA GLY A 170 -46.08 -13.49 24.32
C GLY A 170 -44.79 -13.12 23.62
N LEU A 171 -43.70 -13.92 23.78
CA LEU A 171 -42.42 -13.71 23.10
C LEU A 171 -42.53 -13.94 21.60
N LEU A 172 -43.28 -14.94 21.16
CA LEU A 172 -43.52 -15.20 19.74
C LEU A 172 -44.37 -14.11 19.08
N MET A 173 -45.35 -13.57 19.79
CA MET A 173 -46.12 -12.40 19.32
C MET A 173 -45.24 -11.14 19.21
N LEU A 174 -44.40 -10.89 20.20
CA LEU A 174 -43.45 -9.78 20.16
C LEU A 174 -42.48 -9.90 19.00
N ALA A 175 -41.92 -11.10 18.79
CA ALA A 175 -41.05 -11.38 17.65
C ALA A 175 -41.78 -11.19 16.30
N ALA A 176 -43.03 -11.61 16.18
CA ALA A 176 -43.82 -11.39 14.98
C ALA A 176 -44.14 -9.91 14.73
N VAL A 177 -44.38 -9.11 15.77
CA VAL A 177 -44.56 -7.66 15.66
C VAL A 177 -43.26 -6.97 15.25
N ILE A 178 -42.10 -7.40 15.78
CA ILE A 178 -40.77 -6.87 15.39
C ILE A 178 -40.48 -7.18 13.94
N VAL A 179 -40.74 -8.41 13.48
CA VAL A 179 -40.56 -8.80 12.08
C VAL A 179 -41.50 -8.03 11.15
N LEU A 180 -42.73 -7.84 11.55
CA LEU A 180 -43.73 -7.05 10.78
C LEU A 180 -43.32 -5.58 10.70
N THR A 181 -42.87 -4.97 11.81
CA THR A 181 -42.34 -3.59 11.81
C THR A 181 -41.06 -3.47 10.96
N MET A 182 -40.16 -4.42 10.99
CA MET A 182 -38.98 -4.43 10.10
C MET A 182 -39.38 -4.57 8.63
N LEU A 183 -40.35 -5.39 8.30
CA LEU A 183 -40.90 -5.54 6.93
C LEU A 183 -41.62 -4.28 6.44
N LEU A 184 -42.34 -3.57 7.32
CA LEU A 184 -42.97 -2.32 6.99
C LEU A 184 -41.98 -1.15 6.83
N LEU A 185 -40.91 -1.13 7.63
CA LEU A 185 -39.84 -0.14 7.50
C LEU A 185 -38.98 -0.35 6.23
N ARG A 186 -38.91 -1.58 5.71
CA ARG A 186 -38.25 -1.88 4.42
C ARG A 186 -39.05 -1.48 3.18
N ARG A 187 -40.33 -1.09 3.33
CA ARG A 187 -41.21 -0.71 2.22
C ARG A 187 -41.48 0.80 2.09
N ALA A 188 -40.81 1.64 2.89
CA ALA A 188 -40.91 3.08 2.70
C ALA A 188 -40.08 3.54 1.50
N PRO A 189 -40.67 4.14 0.46
CA PRO A 189 -39.87 4.68 -0.64
C PRO A 189 -39.06 5.87 -0.12
N VAL A 190 -37.78 5.88 -0.43
CA VAL A 190 -36.89 7.02 -0.19
C VAL A 190 -37.37 8.18 -1.04
N ALA A 191 -38.05 9.13 -0.42
CA ALA A 191 -38.41 10.40 -1.04
C ALA A 191 -37.12 11.23 -1.17
N SER A 192 -36.72 11.51 -2.38
CA SER A 192 -35.70 12.50 -2.72
C SER A 192 -36.25 13.90 -2.41
N SER A 193 -35.67 14.58 -1.43
CA SER A 193 -35.96 15.99 -1.15
C SER A 193 -35.11 16.89 -2.04
N PRO A 194 -35.65 17.91 -2.65
CA PRO A 194 -34.90 18.90 -3.41
C PRO A 194 -34.13 19.84 -2.46
N VAL A 195 -32.89 20.11 -2.85
CA VAL A 195 -32.03 21.08 -2.18
C VAL A 195 -32.47 22.48 -2.56
N ASP A 196 -33.11 23.18 -1.62
CA ASP A 196 -33.33 24.62 -1.74
C ASP A 196 -32.09 25.38 -1.28
N ALA A 197 -31.51 26.11 -2.23
CA ALA A 197 -30.41 27.03 -1.98
C ALA A 197 -30.96 28.34 -1.44
N ALA A 198 -30.74 28.61 -0.15
CA ALA A 198 -30.85 29.95 0.41
C ALA A 198 -29.51 30.67 0.32
N VAL A 199 -29.46 31.70 -0.49
CA VAL A 199 -28.33 32.64 -0.57
C VAL A 199 -28.57 33.73 0.49
N GLU A 200 -27.72 33.80 1.51
CA GLU A 200 -27.58 34.98 2.35
C GLU A 200 -26.11 35.40 2.46
N ASN A 201 -25.90 36.72 2.32
CA ASN A 201 -24.61 37.39 2.20
C ASN A 201 -23.73 37.17 3.43
N GLY A 202 -22.75 36.32 3.29
CA GLY A 202 -21.62 36.16 4.21
C GLY A 202 -20.42 35.69 3.43
N VAL A 203 -19.31 36.41 3.49
CA VAL A 203 -18.00 36.00 2.96
C VAL A 203 -17.66 34.67 3.59
N ARG A 204 -17.88 33.59 2.84
CA ARG A 204 -17.35 32.27 3.18
C ARG A 204 -15.85 32.33 2.98
N VAL A 205 -15.11 32.51 4.05
CA VAL A 205 -13.70 32.12 4.08
C VAL A 205 -13.71 30.58 4.03
N ILE A 206 -13.60 30.04 2.82
CA ILE A 206 -13.34 28.61 2.62
C ILE A 206 -11.88 28.44 3.06
N GLY A 207 -11.68 28.12 4.34
CA GLY A 207 -10.40 27.59 4.78
C GLY A 207 -10.17 26.30 4.00
N SER A 208 -9.23 26.31 3.07
CA SER A 208 -8.76 25.07 2.45
C SER A 208 -8.32 24.11 3.58
N PRO A 209 -8.68 22.81 3.54
CA PRO A 209 -8.22 21.85 4.53
C PRO A 209 -6.70 21.97 4.58
N GLN A 210 -6.14 22.31 5.74
CA GLN A 210 -4.70 22.39 5.91
C GLN A 210 -4.14 20.97 5.78
N ARG A 211 -3.49 20.71 4.66
CA ARG A 211 -2.74 19.45 4.47
C ARG A 211 -1.50 19.52 5.38
N PRO A 212 -1.04 18.40 5.94
CA PRO A 212 0.19 18.35 6.72
C PRO A 212 1.43 18.71 5.89
N TYR A 213 1.28 18.91 4.60
CA TYR A 213 2.31 19.29 3.64
C TYR A 213 1.81 20.41 2.73
N ARG A 214 2.74 21.10 2.10
CA ARG A 214 2.47 22.07 1.04
C ARG A 214 3.05 21.59 -0.28
N LEU A 215 2.40 21.87 -1.39
CA LEU A 215 2.96 21.73 -2.72
C LEU A 215 3.83 22.96 -3.00
N ILE A 216 5.07 22.74 -3.42
CA ILE A 216 6.00 23.81 -3.82
C ILE A 216 6.03 24.00 -5.33
N THR A 217 5.49 23.05 -6.08
CA THR A 217 5.23 23.16 -7.51
C THR A 217 3.72 23.11 -7.78
N ALA A 218 3.27 23.68 -8.87
CA ALA A 218 1.88 23.70 -9.31
C ALA A 218 1.83 23.91 -10.82
N THR A 219 2.65 23.17 -11.57
CA THR A 219 2.74 23.26 -13.02
C THR A 219 1.91 22.16 -13.69
N SER A 220 1.54 22.37 -14.94
CA SER A 220 0.86 21.34 -15.74
C SER A 220 1.88 20.34 -16.28
N GLY A 221 2.46 19.49 -15.43
CA GLY A 221 3.50 18.57 -15.86
C GLY A 221 3.79 17.50 -14.82
N PHE A 222 4.98 16.96 -14.95
CA PHE A 222 5.50 15.96 -14.03
C PHE A 222 6.78 16.49 -13.38
N GLU A 223 6.68 16.86 -12.12
CA GLU A 223 7.83 17.12 -11.25
C GLU A 223 8.12 15.86 -10.45
N THR A 224 9.30 15.29 -10.66
CA THR A 224 9.64 13.95 -10.13
C THR A 224 11.04 13.90 -9.54
N TYR A 225 11.34 12.82 -8.80
CA TYR A 225 12.65 12.53 -8.22
C TYR A 225 13.25 13.68 -7.40
N PRO A 226 12.55 14.18 -6.36
CA PRO A 226 13.09 15.22 -5.51
C PRO A 226 14.32 14.73 -4.75
N THR A 227 15.26 15.64 -4.55
CA THR A 227 16.39 15.50 -3.62
C THR A 227 16.56 16.81 -2.87
N LEU A 228 16.98 16.75 -1.61
CA LEU A 228 17.10 17.91 -0.74
C LEU A 228 18.58 18.27 -0.51
N SER A 229 18.86 19.57 -0.42
CA SER A 229 20.13 20.02 0.16
C SER A 229 20.28 19.48 1.59
N PRO A 230 21.50 19.27 2.09
CA PRO A 230 21.71 18.70 3.42
C PRO A 230 21.01 19.47 4.55
N ASP A 231 20.89 20.78 4.43
CA ASP A 231 20.20 21.67 5.36
C ASP A 231 18.67 21.74 5.16
N GLY A 232 18.15 21.11 4.09
CA GLY A 232 16.73 21.13 3.73
C GLY A 232 16.20 22.45 3.17
N SER A 233 17.06 23.43 2.92
CA SER A 233 16.65 24.75 2.41
C SER A 233 16.27 24.75 0.94
N GLN A 234 16.81 23.81 0.15
CA GLN A 234 16.58 23.69 -1.28
C GLN A 234 16.17 22.28 -1.68
N VAL A 235 15.35 22.22 -2.73
CA VAL A 235 14.90 20.98 -3.39
C VAL A 235 15.35 21.02 -4.84
N ALA A 236 16.04 19.96 -5.30
CA ALA A 236 16.29 19.73 -6.71
C ALA A 236 15.35 18.60 -7.20
N TYR A 237 14.83 18.72 -8.38
CA TYR A 237 13.88 17.75 -8.96
C TYR A 237 13.93 17.78 -10.49
N GLU A 238 13.43 16.73 -11.12
CA GLU A 238 13.21 16.67 -12.57
C GLU A 238 11.90 17.39 -12.91
N GLY A 239 11.92 18.30 -13.87
CA GLY A 239 10.75 19.01 -14.39
C GLY A 239 10.89 19.29 -15.88
N ALA A 240 9.90 19.94 -16.49
CA ALA A 240 9.93 20.29 -17.90
C ALA A 240 11.04 21.28 -18.22
N ASN A 241 11.68 21.14 -19.38
CA ASN A 241 12.67 22.09 -19.89
C ASN A 241 11.99 23.42 -20.27
N GLU A 242 12.61 24.54 -19.93
CA GLU A 242 12.08 25.90 -20.18
C GLU A 242 11.96 26.27 -21.65
N ASP A 243 12.75 25.65 -22.52
CA ASP A 243 12.68 25.92 -23.97
C ASP A 243 11.46 25.31 -24.66
N GLY A 244 10.65 24.52 -23.95
CA GLY A 244 9.44 23.88 -24.45
C GLY A 244 9.67 22.85 -25.57
N LYS A 245 10.93 22.50 -25.89
CA LYS A 245 11.28 21.57 -27.00
C LYS A 245 11.28 20.11 -26.58
N GLY A 246 10.69 19.81 -25.44
CA GLY A 246 10.61 18.47 -24.84
C GLY A 246 11.88 18.08 -24.07
N GLY A 247 11.82 16.96 -23.38
CA GLY A 247 12.86 16.51 -22.46
C GLY A 247 12.70 17.07 -21.04
N GLY A 248 13.33 16.43 -20.08
CA GLY A 248 13.39 16.88 -18.69
C GLY A 248 14.62 17.73 -18.43
N ALA A 249 14.54 18.62 -17.44
CA ALA A 249 15.66 19.38 -16.91
C ALA A 249 15.67 19.33 -15.38
N ILE A 250 16.83 19.50 -14.78
CA ILE A 250 16.91 19.61 -13.32
C ILE A 250 16.54 21.03 -12.91
N LYS A 251 15.51 21.13 -12.08
CA LYS A 251 15.06 22.38 -11.44
C LYS A 251 15.55 22.42 -10.01
N VAL A 252 15.86 23.57 -9.52
CA VAL A 252 16.25 23.85 -8.13
C VAL A 252 15.43 25.01 -7.61
N GLN A 253 14.77 24.81 -6.47
CA GLN A 253 14.07 25.89 -5.79
C GLN A 253 14.24 25.78 -4.27
N THR A 254 13.94 26.85 -3.56
CA THR A 254 13.89 26.80 -2.10
C THR A 254 12.73 25.91 -1.66
N SER A 255 12.88 25.24 -0.52
CA SER A 255 11.76 24.52 0.11
C SER A 255 10.59 25.44 0.51
N GLY A 256 10.73 26.77 0.31
CA GLY A 256 9.67 27.78 0.37
C GLY A 256 8.90 27.94 -0.95
N ASN A 257 8.31 29.12 -1.17
CA ASN A 257 7.49 29.42 -2.36
C ASN A 257 8.23 30.27 -3.42
N ALA A 258 9.57 30.23 -3.46
CA ALA A 258 10.32 30.94 -4.47
C ALA A 258 10.20 30.22 -5.84
N PRO A 259 10.26 30.95 -6.96
CA PRO A 259 10.30 30.35 -8.28
C PRO A 259 11.45 29.37 -8.44
N ALA A 260 11.22 28.27 -9.14
CA ALA A 260 12.27 27.34 -9.50
C ALA A 260 13.20 27.95 -10.54
N ARG A 261 14.49 27.66 -10.45
CA ARG A 261 15.46 27.91 -11.51
C ARG A 261 15.90 26.62 -12.16
N GLN A 262 16.17 26.64 -13.43
CA GLN A 262 16.79 25.52 -14.11
C GLN A 262 18.28 25.45 -13.77
N LEU A 263 18.79 24.27 -13.39
CA LEU A 263 20.18 24.09 -13.01
C LEU A 263 21.12 24.36 -14.23
N LEU A 264 20.84 23.64 -15.32
CA LEU A 264 21.51 23.77 -16.61
C LEU A 264 20.49 23.49 -17.72
N ALA A 265 20.70 24.06 -18.91
CA ALA A 265 19.92 23.71 -20.10
C ALA A 265 20.49 22.40 -20.72
N PRO A 266 19.71 21.31 -20.83
CA PRO A 266 20.17 20.14 -21.57
C PRO A 266 20.28 20.46 -23.06
N PRO A 267 21.16 19.79 -23.82
CA PRO A 267 21.19 19.91 -25.28
C PRO A 267 19.85 19.55 -25.90
N VAL A 268 19.58 20.05 -27.10
CA VAL A 268 18.34 19.75 -27.84
C VAL A 268 18.15 18.25 -27.98
N GLY A 269 16.97 17.75 -27.56
CA GLY A 269 16.64 16.33 -27.59
C GLY A 269 17.23 15.50 -26.44
N ALA A 270 18.03 16.10 -25.55
CA ALA A 270 18.48 15.44 -24.34
C ALA A 270 17.52 15.68 -23.17
N SER A 271 17.62 14.83 -22.14
CA SER A 271 16.84 14.93 -20.93
C SER A 271 17.72 14.68 -19.70
N ASP A 272 17.68 15.59 -18.74
CA ASP A 272 18.38 15.48 -17.46
C ASP A 272 17.42 14.93 -16.39
N ARG A 273 17.84 13.85 -15.70
CA ARG A 273 17.00 13.08 -14.79
C ARG A 273 17.75 12.62 -13.55
N PHE A 274 17.04 12.18 -12.52
CA PHE A 274 17.57 11.54 -11.31
C PHE A 274 18.60 12.42 -10.57
N PRO A 275 18.25 13.62 -10.13
CA PRO A 275 19.18 14.44 -9.38
C PRO A 275 19.50 13.81 -8.01
N SER A 276 20.76 13.93 -7.57
CA SER A 276 21.20 13.57 -6.23
C SER A 276 22.15 14.64 -5.69
N TRP A 277 21.81 15.20 -4.53
CA TRP A 277 22.58 16.28 -3.90
C TRP A 277 23.78 15.72 -3.15
N SER A 278 24.95 16.35 -3.30
CA SER A 278 26.16 15.94 -2.58
C SER A 278 26.02 16.14 -1.06
N PRO A 279 26.72 15.35 -0.25
CA PRO A 279 26.65 15.45 1.21
C PRO A 279 27.05 16.80 1.80
N ASP A 280 27.91 17.55 1.10
CA ASP A 280 28.35 18.88 1.48
C ASP A 280 27.47 20.01 0.92
N GLY A 281 26.47 19.71 0.11
CA GLY A 281 25.52 20.64 -0.47
C GLY A 281 26.05 21.47 -1.62
N ARG A 282 27.26 21.20 -2.14
CA ARG A 282 27.89 22.03 -3.17
C ARG A 282 27.62 21.58 -4.59
N GLU A 283 27.36 20.29 -4.80
CA GLU A 283 27.21 19.69 -6.11
C GLU A 283 25.90 18.90 -6.23
N ILE A 284 25.41 18.74 -7.46
CA ILE A 284 24.29 17.87 -7.81
C ILE A 284 24.77 16.92 -8.91
N ALA A 285 24.70 15.61 -8.65
CA ALA A 285 24.88 14.57 -9.66
C ALA A 285 23.52 14.30 -10.33
N PHE A 286 23.52 14.06 -11.63
CA PHE A 286 22.31 13.73 -12.39
C PHE A 286 22.67 12.93 -13.65
N ALA A 287 21.67 12.23 -14.22
CA ALA A 287 21.84 11.49 -15.45
C ALA A 287 21.33 12.29 -16.65
N ARG A 288 22.12 12.41 -17.71
CA ARG A 288 21.72 12.98 -19.00
C ARG A 288 21.52 11.87 -20.02
N PHE A 289 20.33 11.78 -20.57
CA PHE A 289 19.96 10.88 -21.64
C PHE A 289 19.97 11.65 -22.96
N SER A 290 20.68 11.14 -23.98
CA SER A 290 20.73 11.77 -25.30
C SER A 290 19.62 11.26 -26.20
N ALA A 291 19.25 12.07 -27.20
CA ALA A 291 18.29 11.67 -28.23
C ALA A 291 18.74 10.46 -29.05
N GLU A 292 20.02 10.22 -29.15
CA GLU A 292 20.65 9.14 -29.92
C GLU A 292 20.83 7.85 -29.13
N GLY A 293 20.26 7.77 -27.92
CA GLY A 293 20.28 6.57 -27.09
C GLY A 293 21.54 6.42 -26.21
N GLY A 294 22.19 7.52 -25.84
CA GLY A 294 23.31 7.50 -24.87
C GLY A 294 22.89 7.99 -23.49
N CYS A 295 23.67 7.61 -22.48
CA CYS A 295 23.48 8.06 -21.10
C CYS A 295 24.81 8.45 -20.46
N GLN A 296 24.82 9.54 -19.71
CA GLN A 296 25.97 10.03 -18.95
C GLN A 296 25.53 10.44 -17.54
N VAL A 297 26.31 10.10 -16.53
CA VAL A 297 26.17 10.69 -15.19
C VAL A 297 27.10 11.89 -15.11
N LEU A 298 26.50 13.02 -14.85
CA LEU A 298 27.13 14.33 -14.82
C LEU A 298 27.05 14.92 -13.40
N ILE A 299 28.00 15.76 -13.06
CA ILE A 299 28.02 16.49 -11.80
C ILE A 299 28.20 17.98 -12.11
N ALA A 300 27.32 18.79 -11.55
CA ALA A 300 27.35 20.25 -11.66
C ALA A 300 27.40 20.91 -10.28
N SER A 301 27.91 22.14 -10.21
CA SER A 301 27.73 22.95 -9.01
C SER A 301 26.24 23.15 -8.72
N ALA A 302 25.84 23.11 -7.45
CA ALA A 302 24.46 23.35 -7.03
C ALA A 302 23.95 24.77 -7.44
N THR A 303 24.85 25.71 -7.69
CA THR A 303 24.52 27.04 -8.20
C THR A 303 24.50 27.13 -9.73
N GLY A 304 24.80 26.05 -10.44
CA GLY A 304 25.00 26.02 -11.88
C GLY A 304 26.48 26.30 -12.28
N GLY A 305 26.77 26.21 -13.56
CA GLY A 305 28.10 26.50 -14.11
C GLY A 305 28.89 25.26 -14.49
N ALA A 306 30.07 25.02 -13.93
CA ALA A 306 30.99 23.97 -14.35
C ALA A 306 30.31 22.58 -14.30
N LEU A 307 30.44 21.83 -15.41
CA LEU A 307 29.90 20.51 -15.61
C LEU A 307 31.06 19.53 -15.82
N ARG A 308 31.06 18.41 -15.09
CA ARG A 308 32.00 17.31 -15.27
C ARG A 308 31.27 15.99 -15.45
N GLN A 309 31.81 15.13 -16.29
CA GLN A 309 31.30 13.77 -16.47
C GLN A 309 31.90 12.86 -15.41
N ALA A 310 31.04 12.17 -14.66
CA ALA A 310 31.47 11.14 -13.73
C ALA A 310 31.65 9.79 -14.45
N THR A 311 30.65 9.38 -15.24
CA THR A 311 30.70 8.12 -15.99
C THR A 311 29.71 8.09 -17.15
N ARG A 312 29.69 6.99 -17.90
CA ARG A 312 28.66 6.68 -18.91
C ARG A 312 27.71 5.62 -18.37
N CYS A 313 26.51 5.59 -18.90
CA CYS A 313 25.47 4.63 -18.58
C CYS A 313 24.70 4.21 -19.84
N ASP A 314 23.85 3.21 -19.73
CA ASP A 314 23.13 2.62 -20.87
C ASP A 314 21.76 3.20 -21.17
N GLY A 315 21.38 4.30 -20.56
CA GLY A 315 20.08 4.93 -20.84
C GLY A 315 18.88 4.10 -20.37
N THR A 316 19.01 3.35 -19.28
CA THR A 316 17.93 2.51 -18.75
C THR A 316 17.01 3.28 -17.81
N GLU A 317 15.72 2.92 -17.79
CA GLU A 317 14.74 3.45 -16.85
C GLU A 317 15.04 3.10 -15.38
N LEU A 318 15.91 2.13 -15.14
CA LEU A 318 16.29 1.62 -13.83
C LEU A 318 17.68 2.07 -13.36
N LEU A 319 18.24 3.10 -13.98
CA LEU A 319 19.47 3.69 -13.45
C LEU A 319 19.23 4.27 -12.06
N SER A 320 20.08 3.92 -11.11
CA SER A 320 20.05 4.46 -9.77
C SER A 320 21.44 4.69 -9.23
N PHE A 321 21.68 5.82 -8.60
CA PHE A 321 22.92 6.16 -7.94
C PHE A 321 22.66 7.14 -6.80
N ASP A 322 23.62 7.21 -5.88
CA ASP A 322 23.65 8.21 -4.81
C ASP A 322 25.11 8.49 -4.39
N TRP A 323 25.34 9.52 -3.62
CA TRP A 323 26.67 9.86 -3.14
C TRP A 323 27.13 8.94 -2.01
N THR A 324 28.45 8.69 -1.96
CA THR A 324 29.06 8.13 -0.75
C THR A 324 29.01 9.15 0.39
N PRO A 325 29.01 8.72 1.67
CA PRO A 325 28.89 9.65 2.81
C PRO A 325 29.99 10.72 2.88
N ASP A 326 31.17 10.41 2.37
CA ASP A 326 32.35 11.30 2.32
C ASP A 326 32.38 12.22 1.08
N GLY A 327 31.42 12.06 0.16
CA GLY A 327 31.32 12.84 -1.08
C GLY A 327 32.39 12.53 -2.12
N ARG A 328 33.23 11.49 -1.92
CA ARG A 328 34.32 11.14 -2.85
C ARG A 328 33.91 10.22 -3.97
N GLY A 329 32.76 9.58 -3.86
CA GLY A 329 32.28 8.61 -4.81
C GLY A 329 30.78 8.65 -5.03
N LEU A 330 30.35 7.85 -5.99
CA LEU A 330 28.93 7.55 -6.24
C LEU A 330 28.74 6.04 -6.13
N VAL A 331 27.70 5.62 -5.37
CA VAL A 331 27.25 4.24 -5.30
C VAL A 331 26.17 4.01 -6.33
N PHE A 332 26.26 2.92 -7.09
CA PHE A 332 25.33 2.56 -8.16
C PHE A 332 24.66 1.23 -7.85
N GLY A 333 23.38 1.12 -8.19
CA GLY A 333 22.68 -0.14 -8.26
C GLY A 333 23.09 -0.99 -9.46
N SER A 334 22.44 -2.13 -9.62
CA SER A 334 22.61 -2.98 -10.81
C SER A 334 22.31 -2.18 -12.08
N MET A 335 23.11 -2.39 -13.12
CA MET A 335 22.90 -1.81 -14.46
C MET A 335 22.67 -2.92 -15.48
N VAL A 336 21.98 -2.59 -16.55
CA VAL A 336 21.73 -3.49 -17.68
C VAL A 336 22.44 -2.96 -18.94
N GLY A 337 22.41 -3.73 -20.03
CA GLY A 337 22.94 -3.30 -21.31
C GLY A 337 24.48 -3.38 -21.39
N ARG A 338 25.08 -2.47 -22.17
CA ARG A 338 26.55 -2.46 -22.45
C ARG A 338 27.40 -2.30 -21.19
N TYR A 339 26.91 -1.56 -20.21
CA TYR A 339 27.57 -1.36 -18.92
C TYR A 339 26.99 -2.30 -17.86
N ALA A 340 26.32 -3.38 -18.32
CA ALA A 340 25.65 -4.31 -17.45
C ALA A 340 26.60 -4.90 -16.41
N HIS A 341 26.19 -4.82 -15.18
CA HIS A 341 26.79 -5.57 -14.12
C HIS A 341 25.75 -5.84 -13.02
N ARG A 342 25.88 -6.98 -12.43
CA ARG A 342 25.03 -7.36 -11.30
C ARG A 342 25.58 -6.80 -10.01
N GLY A 343 24.71 -6.47 -9.11
CA GLY A 343 25.06 -5.99 -7.80
C GLY A 343 25.48 -4.53 -7.77
N ILE A 344 25.83 -4.11 -6.57
CA ILE A 344 26.13 -2.72 -6.23
C ILE A 344 27.61 -2.45 -6.37
N ARG A 345 27.96 -1.31 -6.97
CA ARG A 345 29.35 -0.83 -7.13
C ARG A 345 29.48 0.62 -6.68
N VAL A 346 30.71 0.99 -6.32
CA VAL A 346 31.10 2.34 -5.99
C VAL A 346 32.10 2.86 -7.03
N LEU A 347 31.80 4.02 -7.60
CA LEU A 347 32.72 4.77 -8.46
C LEU A 347 33.50 5.78 -7.62
N ASP A 348 34.81 5.66 -7.57
CA ASP A 348 35.68 6.69 -7.01
C ASP A 348 35.83 7.85 -8.02
N LEU A 349 35.43 9.05 -7.65
CA LEU A 349 35.39 10.20 -8.56
C LEU A 349 36.75 10.82 -8.87
N ALA A 350 37.75 10.56 -8.02
CA ALA A 350 39.11 11.07 -8.23
C ALA A 350 39.90 10.19 -9.20
N SER A 351 39.80 8.88 -9.06
CA SER A 351 40.55 7.90 -9.90
C SER A 351 39.75 7.39 -11.09
N GLY A 352 38.42 7.52 -11.07
CA GLY A 352 37.50 6.91 -12.05
C GLY A 352 37.41 5.38 -11.92
N GLN A 353 37.93 4.79 -10.84
CA GLN A 353 37.91 3.34 -10.62
C GLN A 353 36.57 2.88 -10.05
N TRP A 354 36.16 1.68 -10.51
CA TRP A 354 34.96 1.02 -10.03
C TRP A 354 35.33 -0.08 -9.03
N ASN A 355 34.74 -0.03 -7.84
CA ASN A 355 34.88 -1.01 -6.79
C ASN A 355 33.55 -1.76 -6.61
N ALA A 356 33.52 -3.06 -6.94
CA ALA A 356 32.37 -3.90 -6.67
C ALA A 356 32.29 -4.20 -5.16
N LEU A 357 31.12 -4.17 -4.58
CA LEU A 357 30.90 -4.64 -3.21
C LEU A 357 30.85 -6.18 -3.20
N ASP A 358 31.51 -6.79 -2.22
CA ASP A 358 31.52 -8.24 -2.05
C ASP A 358 30.27 -8.68 -1.27
N TYR A 359 29.26 -9.17 -1.99
CA TYR A 359 28.04 -9.72 -1.40
C TYR A 359 27.33 -10.64 -2.41
N SER A 360 26.45 -11.52 -1.89
CA SER A 360 25.68 -12.43 -2.74
C SER A 360 24.52 -11.72 -3.44
N VAL A 361 24.49 -11.83 -4.76
CA VAL A 361 23.39 -11.41 -5.62
C VAL A 361 23.12 -12.51 -6.62
N ASP A 362 21.89 -13.01 -6.65
CA ASP A 362 21.52 -14.09 -7.57
C ASP A 362 21.38 -13.61 -9.01
N ALA A 363 21.37 -14.56 -9.95
CA ALA A 363 21.25 -14.25 -11.37
C ALA A 363 19.98 -13.48 -11.72
N ASP A 364 18.92 -13.72 -10.95
CA ASP A 364 17.60 -13.13 -11.16
C ASP A 364 17.35 -11.90 -10.29
N ASP A 365 18.31 -11.51 -9.44
CA ASP A 365 18.19 -10.33 -8.60
C ASP A 365 18.64 -9.05 -9.31
N PHE A 366 18.01 -7.96 -8.93
CA PHE A 366 18.33 -6.62 -9.37
C PHE A 366 18.24 -5.65 -8.19
N ASP A 367 19.40 -5.17 -7.75
CA ASP A 367 19.51 -4.26 -6.61
C ASP A 367 19.48 -2.81 -7.08
N TYR A 368 18.54 -2.02 -6.56
CA TYR A 368 18.19 -0.70 -7.04
C TYR A 368 18.21 0.34 -5.91
N ALA A 369 18.52 1.59 -6.26
CA ALA A 369 18.54 2.74 -5.37
C ALA A 369 19.34 2.49 -4.07
N PRO A 370 20.62 2.07 -4.16
CA PRO A 370 21.47 1.91 -2.99
C PRO A 370 21.75 3.27 -2.34
N ARG A 371 21.66 3.34 -1.01
CA ARG A 371 22.01 4.52 -0.21
C ARG A 371 22.65 4.11 1.10
N TYR A 372 23.72 4.81 1.46
CA TYR A 372 24.36 4.62 2.73
C TYR A 372 23.51 5.18 3.87
N SER A 373 23.57 4.55 5.05
CA SER A 373 23.01 5.14 6.27
C SER A 373 23.77 6.42 6.63
N PRO A 374 23.12 7.36 7.34
CA PRO A 374 23.76 8.62 7.74
C PRO A 374 25.04 8.45 8.54
N ASP A 375 25.15 7.38 9.33
CA ASP A 375 26.37 7.01 10.08
C ASP A 375 27.42 6.23 9.24
N GLY A 376 27.12 5.94 7.99
CA GLY A 376 28.01 5.26 7.05
C GLY A 376 28.26 3.78 7.31
N LYS A 377 27.54 3.14 8.24
CA LYS A 377 27.77 1.73 8.60
C LYS A 377 27.01 0.74 7.75
N TRP A 378 25.86 1.14 7.24
CA TRP A 378 24.95 0.30 6.49
C TRP A 378 24.74 0.83 5.08
N LEU A 379 24.52 -0.07 4.16
CA LEU A 379 23.99 0.21 2.83
C LEU A 379 22.60 -0.42 2.71
N VAL A 380 21.60 0.38 2.40
CA VAL A 380 20.24 -0.07 2.13
C VAL A 380 19.94 0.05 0.64
N PHE A 381 19.19 -0.87 0.12
CA PHE A 381 18.80 -0.93 -1.29
C PHE A 381 17.45 -1.64 -1.45
N VAL A 382 16.86 -1.51 -2.62
CA VAL A 382 15.64 -2.24 -3.02
C VAL A 382 16.05 -3.40 -3.90
N ARG A 383 15.74 -4.64 -3.53
CA ARG A 383 15.89 -5.80 -4.40
C ARG A 383 14.61 -6.05 -5.17
N ASN A 384 14.69 -6.15 -6.50
CA ASN A 384 13.58 -6.39 -7.41
C ASN A 384 12.43 -5.38 -7.28
N PRO A 385 12.63 -4.08 -7.61
CA PRO A 385 11.73 -2.98 -7.27
C PRO A 385 10.30 -3.10 -7.82
N GLN A 386 10.06 -3.98 -8.81
CA GLN A 386 8.72 -4.21 -9.37
C GLN A 386 7.81 -5.02 -8.42
N MET A 387 8.40 -5.97 -7.69
CA MET A 387 7.75 -6.87 -6.74
C MET A 387 8.73 -7.26 -5.65
N GLY A 388 9.34 -6.28 -4.99
CA GLY A 388 10.45 -6.52 -4.09
C GLY A 388 10.36 -5.80 -2.76
N ASP A 389 11.49 -5.78 -2.09
CA ASP A 389 11.61 -5.37 -0.72
C ASP A 389 12.87 -4.53 -0.47
N LEU A 390 12.88 -3.83 0.67
CA LEU A 390 14.05 -3.17 1.20
C LEU A 390 14.98 -4.20 1.86
N TRP A 391 16.26 -4.08 1.57
CA TRP A 391 17.33 -4.89 2.11
C TRP A 391 18.44 -4.00 2.68
N ARG A 392 19.19 -4.50 3.65
CA ARG A 392 20.41 -3.84 4.14
C ARG A 392 21.59 -4.80 4.15
N MET A 393 22.79 -4.25 4.06
CA MET A 393 24.03 -4.96 4.31
C MET A 393 25.07 -4.01 4.94
N PRO A 394 26.17 -4.49 5.54
CA PRO A 394 27.28 -3.64 5.95
C PRO A 394 27.78 -2.77 4.79
N ALA A 395 28.22 -1.54 5.08
CA ALA A 395 28.64 -0.56 4.07
C ALA A 395 29.73 -1.04 3.10
N GLY A 396 30.59 -1.95 3.54
CA GLY A 396 31.66 -2.56 2.73
C GLY A 396 31.27 -3.84 2.01
N GLY A 397 30.02 -4.27 2.07
CA GLY A 397 29.56 -5.58 1.58
C GLY A 397 29.32 -6.58 2.71
N GLY A 398 28.93 -7.80 2.37
CA GLY A 398 28.63 -8.88 3.31
C GLY A 398 27.29 -9.54 3.02
N VAL A 399 26.66 -10.16 4.01
CA VAL A 399 25.39 -10.86 3.83
C VAL A 399 24.24 -9.87 3.86
N PRO A 400 23.45 -9.74 2.77
CA PRO A 400 22.24 -8.91 2.77
C PRO A 400 21.17 -9.45 3.71
N GLU A 401 20.51 -8.55 4.43
CA GLU A 401 19.42 -8.82 5.35
C GLU A 401 18.15 -8.14 4.85
N GLN A 402 17.06 -8.88 4.72
CA GLN A 402 15.76 -8.34 4.30
C GLN A 402 15.12 -7.53 5.41
N LEU A 403 14.68 -6.32 5.10
CA LEU A 403 14.02 -5.41 6.05
C LEU A 403 12.49 -5.44 5.94
N THR A 404 11.94 -5.65 4.75
CA THR A 404 10.49 -5.73 4.52
C THR A 404 10.13 -7.03 3.81
N ASN A 405 8.89 -7.48 3.95
CA ASN A 405 8.36 -8.65 3.25
C ASN A 405 7.00 -8.31 2.62
N GLU A 406 7.02 -7.34 1.69
CA GLU A 406 5.82 -6.75 1.12
C GLU A 406 5.58 -7.18 -0.33
N ALA A 407 6.58 -7.67 -1.03
CA ALA A 407 6.55 -7.98 -2.46
C ALA A 407 5.91 -6.85 -3.28
N ALA A 408 6.17 -5.60 -2.90
CA ALA A 408 5.47 -4.45 -3.42
C ALA A 408 6.22 -3.78 -4.59
N GLU A 409 5.49 -3.03 -5.40
CA GLU A 409 6.09 -2.09 -6.34
C GLU A 409 6.66 -0.91 -5.56
N GLN A 410 7.98 -0.85 -5.46
CA GLN A 410 8.68 0.17 -4.69
C GLN A 410 8.71 1.52 -5.42
N ARG A 411 8.43 2.59 -4.68
CA ARG A 411 8.31 3.96 -5.20
C ARG A 411 9.24 4.93 -4.48
N GLY A 412 10.52 4.54 -4.37
CA GLY A 412 11.57 5.32 -3.73
C GLY A 412 11.61 5.19 -2.22
N TRP A 413 12.72 5.59 -1.61
CA TRP A 413 12.93 5.56 -0.18
C TRP A 413 14.02 6.55 0.26
N ALA A 414 14.03 6.93 1.54
CA ALA A 414 15.05 7.78 2.14
C ALA A 414 15.20 7.49 3.64
N TRP A 415 16.37 7.81 4.21
CA TRP A 415 16.59 7.84 5.65
C TRP A 415 15.89 9.05 6.29
N VAL A 416 15.28 8.88 7.46
CA VAL A 416 14.57 9.96 8.18
C VAL A 416 15.42 10.54 9.30
N ASP A 417 16.23 9.72 9.95
CA ASP A 417 17.04 10.07 11.11
C ASP A 417 18.41 9.35 11.04
N ASP A 418 19.14 9.37 12.12
CA ASP A 418 20.48 8.79 12.24
C ASP A 418 20.56 7.26 12.05
N GLY A 419 19.85 6.72 11.06
CA GLY A 419 19.90 5.31 10.67
C GLY A 419 18.87 4.41 11.36
N ARG A 420 17.85 4.95 12.02
CA ARG A 420 16.81 4.17 12.72
C ARG A 420 15.56 3.99 11.89
N THR A 421 15.18 5.00 11.13
CA THR A 421 13.91 5.05 10.42
C THR A 421 14.13 5.30 8.93
N ILE A 422 13.44 4.54 8.12
CA ILE A 422 13.36 4.74 6.67
C ILE A 422 11.94 5.18 6.34
N VAL A 423 11.79 6.19 5.47
CA VAL A 423 10.53 6.47 4.77
C VAL A 423 10.62 5.89 3.38
N PHE A 424 9.60 5.16 2.95
CA PHE A 424 9.57 4.58 1.61
C PHE A 424 8.18 4.63 1.00
N GLY A 425 8.15 4.75 -0.33
CA GLY A 425 6.92 4.70 -1.11
C GLY A 425 6.67 3.32 -1.66
N ARG A 426 5.43 2.85 -1.58
CA ARG A 426 4.98 1.65 -2.28
C ARG A 426 3.61 1.86 -2.88
N ARG A 427 3.32 1.13 -3.95
CA ARG A 427 1.97 1.11 -4.49
C ARG A 427 1.08 0.22 -3.65
N VAL A 428 -0.06 0.77 -3.27
CA VAL A 428 -1.14 0.05 -2.58
C VAL A 428 -2.39 0.27 -3.40
N ASP A 429 -2.97 -0.82 -3.92
CA ASP A 429 -4.17 -0.78 -4.77
C ASP A 429 -3.98 0.16 -5.99
N SER A 430 -4.75 1.25 -6.06
CA SER A 430 -4.71 2.22 -7.17
C SER A 430 -3.74 3.39 -6.95
N GLU A 431 -3.15 3.53 -5.76
CA GLU A 431 -2.37 4.71 -5.38
C GLU A 431 -0.99 4.36 -4.80
N ALA A 432 -0.12 5.35 -4.73
CA ALA A 432 1.14 5.24 -4.01
C ALA A 432 0.99 5.87 -2.62
N ARG A 433 1.57 5.22 -1.60
CA ARG A 433 1.57 5.68 -0.20
C ARG A 433 2.96 5.63 0.39
N LEU A 434 3.23 6.54 1.31
CA LEU A 434 4.46 6.54 2.10
C LEU A 434 4.28 5.80 3.42
N TYR A 435 5.30 5.03 3.78
CA TYR A 435 5.38 4.30 5.04
C TYR A 435 6.69 4.60 5.74
N TYR A 436 6.66 4.64 7.07
CA TYR A 436 7.86 4.62 7.90
C TYR A 436 8.16 3.18 8.32
N LEU A 437 9.42 2.79 8.19
CA LEU A 437 9.98 1.52 8.67
C LEU A 437 10.93 1.81 9.83
N ASP A 438 10.65 1.28 11.00
CA ASP A 438 11.66 1.16 12.08
C ASP A 438 12.57 -0.02 11.72
N VAL A 439 13.83 0.27 11.42
CA VAL A 439 14.80 -0.71 10.87
C VAL A 439 15.11 -1.83 11.88
N GLU A 440 15.20 -1.50 13.17
CA GLU A 440 15.53 -2.47 14.21
C GLU A 440 14.32 -3.32 14.62
N ARG A 441 13.14 -2.68 14.75
CA ARG A 441 11.90 -3.37 15.14
C ARG A 441 11.19 -4.03 13.97
N ARG A 442 11.56 -3.67 12.73
CA ARG A 442 10.90 -4.12 11.49
C ARG A 442 9.40 -3.88 11.49
N THR A 443 8.99 -2.75 12.06
CA THR A 443 7.59 -2.35 12.12
C THR A 443 7.29 -1.24 11.12
N LEU A 444 6.16 -1.41 10.43
CA LEU A 444 5.68 -0.44 9.44
C LEU A 444 4.61 0.45 10.05
N ARG A 445 4.67 1.73 9.73
CA ARG A 445 3.65 2.72 10.08
C ARG A 445 3.30 3.53 8.85
N ASP A 446 2.02 3.64 8.50
CA ASP A 446 1.54 4.52 7.45
C ASP A 446 1.89 5.99 7.79
N ALA A 447 2.43 6.72 6.84
CA ALA A 447 2.76 8.13 7.00
C ALA A 447 1.52 9.06 6.94
N GLY A 448 0.36 8.51 6.53
CA GLY A 448 -0.88 9.27 6.34
C GLY A 448 -0.85 10.18 5.12
N LEU A 449 0.00 9.88 4.14
CA LEU A 449 0.17 10.63 2.90
C LEU A 449 -0.27 9.77 1.72
N ASP A 450 -1.46 10.06 1.20
CA ASP A 450 -2.00 9.43 0.01
C ASP A 450 -1.41 10.07 -1.25
N ASP A 451 -1.37 9.32 -2.36
CA ASP A 451 -0.83 9.76 -3.64
C ASP A 451 0.64 10.22 -3.58
N ALA A 452 1.38 9.75 -2.57
CA ALA A 452 2.74 10.17 -2.27
C ALA A 452 3.76 9.08 -2.59
N GLN A 453 4.85 9.48 -3.27
CA GLN A 453 5.92 8.57 -3.71
C GLN A 453 7.26 9.30 -3.83
N TRP A 454 8.36 8.58 -4.04
CA TRP A 454 9.71 9.10 -4.22
C TRP A 454 10.11 10.07 -3.10
N PRO A 455 10.12 9.63 -1.83
CA PRO A 455 10.50 10.49 -0.73
C PRO A 455 11.99 10.84 -0.76
N ALA A 456 12.30 12.06 -0.36
CA ALA A 456 13.65 12.54 -0.07
C ALA A 456 13.63 13.27 1.28
N VAL A 457 14.66 13.09 2.08
CA VAL A 457 14.78 13.70 3.41
C VAL A 457 16.10 14.48 3.50
N SER A 458 16.05 15.67 4.10
CA SER A 458 17.24 16.45 4.37
C SER A 458 18.08 15.84 5.50
N ARG A 459 19.42 15.84 5.37
CA ARG A 459 20.31 15.27 6.38
C ARG A 459 20.17 15.91 7.75
N HIS A 460 20.01 17.24 7.79
CA HIS A 460 20.07 18.02 9.03
C HIS A 460 18.85 18.90 9.25
N GLY A 461 18.03 19.13 8.22
CA GLY A 461 16.94 20.10 8.26
C GLY A 461 15.57 19.57 8.71
N GLY A 462 15.42 18.26 8.93
CA GLY A 462 14.14 17.67 9.32
C GLY A 462 13.02 17.88 8.27
N VAL A 463 13.37 18.00 6.99
CA VAL A 463 12.43 18.23 5.88
C VAL A 463 12.25 16.97 5.09
N LEU A 464 11.00 16.60 4.79
CA LEU A 464 10.61 15.56 3.85
C LEU A 464 10.05 16.22 2.59
N ALA A 465 10.64 15.92 1.44
CA ALA A 465 10.06 16.18 0.13
C ALA A 465 9.57 14.86 -0.50
N PHE A 466 8.54 14.92 -1.31
CA PHE A 466 7.99 13.75 -2.00
C PHE A 466 7.25 14.16 -3.27
N VAL A 467 7.06 13.23 -4.18
CA VAL A 467 6.20 13.41 -5.35
C VAL A 467 4.76 13.14 -4.95
N HIS A 468 3.89 14.12 -5.12
CA HIS A 468 2.45 13.99 -5.00
C HIS A 468 1.84 13.83 -6.39
N ARG A 469 1.33 12.63 -6.71
CA ARG A 469 0.79 12.32 -8.02
C ARG A 469 -0.65 11.81 -7.92
N ARG A 470 -1.57 12.63 -8.38
CA ARG A 470 -3.01 12.34 -8.46
C ARG A 470 -3.40 11.94 -9.87
N ALA A 471 -3.04 10.73 -10.27
CA ALA A 471 -3.44 10.21 -11.56
C ALA A 471 -4.87 9.64 -11.48
N GLN A 472 -5.73 10.07 -12.39
CA GLN A 472 -7.05 9.50 -12.62
C GLN A 472 -7.00 8.70 -13.91
N PHE A 473 -7.28 7.42 -13.85
CA PHE A 473 -7.34 6.53 -14.99
C PHE A 473 -8.77 6.12 -15.28
N GLY A 474 -9.07 5.92 -16.56
CA GLY A 474 -10.33 5.33 -17.00
C GLY A 474 -10.06 4.17 -17.94
N VAL A 475 -10.99 3.24 -18.04
CA VAL A 475 -10.93 2.16 -19.02
C VAL A 475 -11.37 2.68 -20.38
N PHE A 476 -10.54 2.43 -21.40
CA PHE A 476 -10.81 2.79 -22.78
C PHE A 476 -10.79 1.56 -23.69
N LYS A 477 -11.71 1.52 -24.62
CA LYS A 477 -11.68 0.65 -25.80
C LYS A 477 -10.97 1.41 -26.92
N VAL A 478 -9.88 0.84 -27.45
CA VAL A 478 -9.04 1.47 -28.47
C VAL A 478 -8.90 0.53 -29.65
N PRO A 479 -9.39 0.89 -30.84
CA PRO A 479 -9.20 0.09 -32.03
C PRO A 479 -7.74 -0.01 -32.44
N THR A 480 -7.27 -1.22 -32.79
CA THR A 480 -5.86 -1.43 -33.16
C THR A 480 -5.53 -0.88 -34.54
N ASP A 481 -6.52 -0.55 -35.35
CA ASP A 481 -6.37 0.08 -36.66
C ASP A 481 -6.20 1.60 -36.63
N GLY A 482 -6.37 2.26 -35.46
CA GLY A 482 -6.13 3.69 -35.25
C GLY A 482 -7.40 4.53 -35.20
N GLY A 483 -8.52 3.93 -34.88
CA GLY A 483 -9.75 4.63 -34.52
C GLY A 483 -9.62 5.42 -33.21
N SER A 484 -10.61 6.29 -32.92
CA SER A 484 -10.64 7.07 -31.68
C SER A 484 -10.89 6.18 -30.46
N ALA A 485 -10.15 6.44 -29.37
CA ALA A 485 -10.34 5.77 -28.08
C ALA A 485 -11.71 6.13 -27.49
N GLN A 486 -12.50 5.13 -27.14
CA GLN A 486 -13.80 5.26 -26.48
C GLN A 486 -13.65 4.97 -24.99
N ARG A 487 -14.00 5.92 -24.12
CA ARG A 487 -14.06 5.69 -22.68
C ARG A 487 -15.28 4.84 -22.31
N LEU A 488 -15.03 3.78 -21.56
CA LEU A 488 -16.07 2.88 -21.04
C LEU A 488 -16.36 3.20 -19.56
N PHE A 489 -17.62 3.07 -19.16
CA PHE A 489 -18.06 3.14 -17.75
C PHE A 489 -17.47 4.35 -16.99
N ALA A 490 -17.53 5.54 -17.58
CA ALA A 490 -16.91 6.75 -17.05
C ALA A 490 -17.31 7.01 -15.59
N SER A 491 -16.31 7.30 -14.74
CA SER A 491 -16.47 7.64 -13.31
C SER A 491 -15.40 8.63 -12.89
N SER A 492 -15.47 9.11 -11.65
CA SER A 492 -14.39 9.85 -10.98
C SER A 492 -13.37 8.94 -10.31
N GLY A 493 -13.59 7.62 -10.28
CA GLY A 493 -12.67 6.62 -9.72
C GLY A 493 -11.45 6.37 -10.59
N ARG A 494 -10.49 5.63 -10.02
CA ARG A 494 -9.28 5.17 -10.70
C ARG A 494 -9.51 3.76 -11.19
N ASP A 495 -9.70 3.62 -12.49
CA ASP A 495 -9.92 2.32 -13.11
C ASP A 495 -8.59 1.70 -13.55
N GLY A 496 -8.47 0.37 -13.41
CA GLY A 496 -7.26 -0.37 -13.79
C GLY A 496 -7.54 -1.81 -14.18
N GLN A 497 -6.52 -2.50 -14.66
CA GLN A 497 -6.54 -3.94 -15.00
C GLN A 497 -7.76 -4.39 -15.81
N PRO A 498 -8.12 -3.70 -16.91
CA PRO A 498 -9.24 -4.15 -17.74
C PRO A 498 -8.94 -5.50 -18.36
N MET A 499 -9.88 -6.44 -18.26
CA MET A 499 -9.78 -7.77 -18.84
C MET A 499 -11.07 -8.16 -19.51
N ALA A 500 -11.05 -8.20 -20.83
CA ALA A 500 -12.18 -8.64 -21.65
C ALA A 500 -12.27 -10.16 -21.63
N ALA A 501 -13.49 -10.67 -21.57
CA ALA A 501 -13.74 -12.10 -21.70
C ALA A 501 -13.58 -12.57 -23.15
N PRO A 502 -13.24 -13.87 -23.39
CA PRO A 502 -13.14 -14.43 -24.73
C PRO A 502 -14.42 -14.30 -25.58
N ASP A 503 -15.60 -14.22 -24.96
CA ASP A 503 -16.88 -14.04 -25.65
C ASP A 503 -17.08 -12.64 -26.26
N GLY A 504 -16.17 -11.69 -25.95
CA GLY A 504 -16.24 -10.31 -26.39
C GLY A 504 -17.42 -9.50 -25.80
N ARG A 505 -18.10 -10.03 -24.80
CA ARG A 505 -19.28 -9.39 -24.19
C ARG A 505 -19.05 -8.91 -22.78
N GLN A 506 -18.14 -9.50 -22.06
CA GLN A 506 -17.90 -9.21 -20.64
C GLN A 506 -16.57 -8.50 -20.46
N LEU A 507 -16.55 -7.56 -19.53
CA LEU A 507 -15.36 -6.87 -19.10
C LEU A 507 -15.30 -6.88 -17.57
N VAL A 508 -14.13 -7.19 -17.00
CA VAL A 508 -13.83 -6.90 -15.61
C VAL A 508 -12.70 -5.90 -15.53
N PHE A 509 -12.70 -5.10 -14.48
CA PHE A 509 -11.64 -4.14 -14.19
C PHE A 509 -11.64 -3.78 -12.71
N THR A 510 -10.51 -3.31 -12.18
CA THR A 510 -10.43 -2.80 -10.81
C THR A 510 -10.79 -1.33 -10.76
N SER A 511 -11.47 -0.87 -9.69
CA SER A 511 -11.83 0.53 -9.52
C SER A 511 -12.09 0.87 -8.06
N ASP A 512 -11.79 2.11 -7.67
CA ASP A 512 -12.12 2.70 -6.36
C ASP A 512 -13.39 3.58 -6.39
N ARG A 513 -14.22 3.47 -7.44
CA ARG A 513 -15.44 4.28 -7.66
C ARG A 513 -16.51 4.14 -6.58
N SER A 514 -16.50 3.03 -5.82
CA SER A 514 -17.39 2.78 -4.67
C SER A 514 -16.88 3.40 -3.37
N GLY A 515 -15.67 3.99 -3.37
CA GLY A 515 -14.95 4.41 -2.18
C GLY A 515 -14.05 3.33 -1.57
N SER A 516 -14.13 2.09 -2.10
CA SER A 516 -13.21 0.97 -1.85
C SER A 516 -12.63 0.47 -3.15
N PHE A 517 -11.44 -0.16 -3.08
CA PHE A 517 -10.81 -0.75 -4.25
C PHE A 517 -11.37 -2.14 -4.49
N ASP A 518 -12.24 -2.25 -5.51
CA ASP A 518 -13.01 -3.46 -5.81
C ASP A 518 -12.78 -3.92 -7.25
N LEU A 519 -13.13 -5.19 -7.50
CA LEU A 519 -13.26 -5.74 -8.85
C LEU A 519 -14.67 -5.48 -9.36
N TRP A 520 -14.80 -4.91 -10.55
CA TRP A 520 -16.06 -4.57 -11.20
C TRP A 520 -16.27 -5.44 -12.41
N TRP A 521 -17.52 -5.84 -12.65
CA TRP A 521 -17.95 -6.61 -13.80
C TRP A 521 -19.06 -5.88 -14.57
N ALA A 522 -19.03 -5.97 -15.88
CA ALA A 522 -20.09 -5.47 -16.76
C ALA A 522 -20.29 -6.36 -17.98
N ASP A 523 -21.52 -6.45 -18.45
CA ASP A 523 -21.88 -6.85 -19.82
C ASP A 523 -21.79 -5.61 -20.72
N MET A 524 -20.84 -5.60 -21.66
CA MET A 524 -20.56 -4.43 -22.51
C MET A 524 -21.72 -4.06 -23.44
N GLN A 525 -22.67 -4.96 -23.66
CA GLN A 525 -23.90 -4.69 -24.41
C GLN A 525 -25.00 -4.07 -23.54
N ARG A 526 -24.84 -4.12 -22.21
CA ARG A 526 -25.77 -3.58 -21.21
C ARG A 526 -24.99 -2.77 -20.17
N PRO A 527 -24.74 -1.49 -20.45
CA PRO A 527 -23.93 -0.65 -19.55
C PRO A 527 -24.49 -0.51 -18.13
N ASP A 528 -25.78 -0.69 -17.94
CA ASP A 528 -26.50 -0.71 -16.66
C ASP A 528 -26.24 -1.98 -15.83
N SER A 529 -25.57 -2.98 -16.40
CA SER A 529 -25.17 -4.21 -15.70
C SER A 529 -23.94 -4.02 -14.81
N LEU A 530 -23.28 -2.86 -14.87
CA LEU A 530 -22.05 -2.59 -14.12
C LEU A 530 -22.26 -2.72 -12.62
N ARG A 531 -21.47 -3.61 -11.98
CA ARG A 531 -21.57 -3.86 -10.53
C ARG A 531 -20.23 -4.32 -9.95
N PRO A 532 -19.99 -4.09 -8.65
CA PRO A 532 -18.84 -4.68 -7.97
C PRO A 532 -19.04 -6.18 -7.78
N ILE A 533 -17.93 -6.91 -7.68
CA ILE A 533 -17.91 -8.30 -7.22
C ILE A 533 -17.59 -8.28 -5.74
N GLU A 534 -18.58 -8.63 -4.92
CA GLU A 534 -18.50 -8.58 -3.47
C GLU A 534 -17.71 -9.78 -2.90
N GLY A 535 -17.17 -9.64 -1.69
CA GLY A 535 -16.54 -10.72 -0.93
C GLY A 535 -15.04 -10.90 -1.17
N LEU A 536 -14.41 -10.10 -2.03
CA LEU A 536 -12.96 -10.11 -2.20
C LEU A 536 -12.41 -8.68 -2.34
N ARG A 537 -11.15 -8.49 -1.94
CA ARG A 537 -10.34 -7.31 -2.28
C ARG A 537 -9.31 -7.72 -3.31
N PRO A 538 -9.42 -7.28 -4.57
CA PRO A 538 -8.52 -7.74 -5.63
C PRO A 538 -7.09 -7.25 -5.37
N GLU A 539 -6.12 -8.05 -5.76
CA GLU A 539 -4.72 -7.63 -5.81
C GLU A 539 -4.53 -6.81 -7.09
N GLY A 540 -4.34 -5.49 -6.94
CA GLY A 540 -4.31 -4.56 -8.09
C GLY A 540 -3.09 -4.65 -8.99
N ARG A 541 -2.12 -5.52 -8.68
CA ARG A 541 -0.85 -5.62 -9.43
C ARG A 541 -0.93 -6.48 -10.67
N GLN A 542 -1.78 -7.49 -10.68
CA GLN A 542 -1.89 -8.45 -11.78
C GLN A 542 -3.32 -8.49 -12.32
N ALA A 543 -3.42 -8.69 -13.61
CA ALA A 543 -4.72 -8.81 -14.25
C ALA A 543 -5.38 -10.15 -13.92
N PRO A 544 -6.71 -10.20 -13.77
CA PRO A 544 -7.48 -11.43 -13.75
C PRO A 544 -7.30 -12.26 -15.03
N ASP A 545 -7.65 -13.54 -15.01
CA ASP A 545 -7.64 -14.41 -16.19
C ASP A 545 -8.98 -15.11 -16.40
N TRP A 546 -9.55 -14.98 -17.61
CA TRP A 546 -10.79 -15.62 -17.97
C TRP A 546 -10.57 -17.06 -18.45
N ALA A 547 -11.44 -17.96 -18.01
CA ALA A 547 -11.58 -19.28 -18.64
C ALA A 547 -11.98 -19.15 -20.11
N ALA A 548 -11.69 -20.20 -20.90
CA ALA A 548 -12.08 -20.23 -22.33
C ALA A 548 -13.59 -20.15 -22.54
N ASP A 549 -14.37 -20.65 -21.56
CA ASP A 549 -15.82 -20.67 -21.57
C ASP A 549 -16.48 -19.31 -21.33
N SER A 550 -15.69 -18.29 -20.94
CA SER A 550 -16.15 -16.94 -20.53
C SER A 550 -17.14 -16.92 -19.37
N ARG A 551 -17.19 -18.01 -18.60
CA ARG A 551 -18.07 -18.14 -17.43
C ARG A 551 -17.31 -17.98 -16.12
N HIS A 552 -16.06 -18.39 -16.11
CA HIS A 552 -15.21 -18.41 -14.93
C HIS A 552 -14.03 -17.43 -15.09
N LEU A 553 -13.63 -16.86 -13.99
CA LEU A 553 -12.56 -15.87 -13.89
C LEU A 553 -11.67 -16.21 -12.70
N LEU A 554 -10.36 -16.23 -12.88
CA LEU A 554 -9.39 -16.35 -11.79
C LEU A 554 -8.93 -14.97 -11.35
N VAL A 555 -8.93 -14.72 -10.05
CA VAL A 555 -8.47 -13.48 -9.44
C VAL A 555 -7.65 -13.78 -8.19
N VAL A 556 -6.51 -13.11 -8.05
CA VAL A 556 -5.80 -13.06 -6.78
C VAL A 556 -6.36 -11.91 -5.96
N GLY A 557 -6.74 -12.18 -4.74
CA GLY A 557 -7.32 -11.20 -3.84
C GLY A 557 -6.98 -11.48 -2.38
N ARG A 558 -7.44 -10.61 -1.49
CA ARG A 558 -7.26 -10.77 -0.04
C ARG A 558 -8.57 -11.17 0.61
N ASP A 559 -8.50 -12.12 1.52
CA ASP A 559 -9.62 -12.52 2.37
C ASP A 559 -9.85 -11.50 3.51
N GLU A 560 -10.87 -11.74 4.31
CA GLU A 560 -11.20 -10.91 5.49
C GLU A 560 -10.09 -10.84 6.55
N HIS A 561 -9.16 -11.80 6.54
CA HIS A 561 -7.98 -11.85 7.42
C HIS A 561 -6.74 -11.20 6.78
N GLY A 562 -6.85 -10.65 5.56
CA GLY A 562 -5.77 -10.03 4.82
C GLY A 562 -4.79 -11.01 4.16
N ARG A 563 -5.10 -12.31 4.13
CA ARG A 563 -4.28 -13.34 3.45
C ARG A 563 -4.55 -13.30 1.96
N THR A 564 -3.52 -13.45 1.16
CA THR A 564 -3.64 -13.54 -0.30
C THR A 564 -4.17 -14.91 -0.69
N VAL A 565 -5.26 -14.94 -1.45
CA VAL A 565 -5.99 -16.14 -1.87
C VAL A 565 -6.32 -16.06 -3.36
N ILE A 566 -6.33 -17.19 -4.04
CA ILE A 566 -6.83 -17.28 -5.41
C ILE A 566 -8.32 -17.59 -5.36
N TYR A 567 -9.11 -16.79 -6.06
CA TYR A 567 -10.55 -17.00 -6.20
C TYR A 567 -10.90 -17.39 -7.62
N GLU A 568 -11.80 -18.35 -7.77
CA GLU A 568 -12.52 -18.62 -9.00
C GLU A 568 -13.92 -18.00 -8.89
N ILE A 569 -14.28 -17.18 -9.85
CA ILE A 569 -15.49 -16.35 -9.82
C ILE A 569 -16.35 -16.67 -11.04
N SER A 570 -17.64 -16.81 -10.84
CA SER A 570 -18.65 -16.80 -11.92
C SER A 570 -19.40 -15.47 -11.86
N PRO A 571 -18.97 -14.41 -12.58
CA PRO A 571 -19.51 -13.06 -12.38
C PRO A 571 -21.02 -12.94 -12.65
N ARG A 572 -21.55 -13.71 -13.62
CA ARG A 572 -23.00 -13.70 -13.94
C ARG A 572 -23.85 -14.31 -12.85
N ASP A 573 -23.33 -15.38 -12.21
CA ASP A 573 -24.03 -16.15 -11.17
C ASP A 573 -23.73 -15.65 -9.76
N GLU A 574 -22.89 -14.61 -9.62
CA GLU A 574 -22.44 -14.02 -8.35
C GLU A 574 -21.81 -15.07 -7.40
N ARG A 575 -21.11 -16.04 -7.97
CA ARG A 575 -20.42 -17.07 -7.20
C ARG A 575 -18.96 -16.72 -7.04
N LEU A 576 -18.49 -16.81 -5.82
CA LEU A 576 -17.09 -16.62 -5.42
C LEU A 576 -16.62 -17.86 -4.67
N GLN A 577 -15.55 -18.50 -5.14
CA GLN A 577 -14.97 -19.67 -4.50
C GLN A 577 -13.47 -19.48 -4.29
N ALA A 578 -13.03 -19.58 -3.03
CA ALA A 578 -11.60 -19.64 -2.73
C ALA A 578 -11.05 -21.01 -3.14
N LEU A 579 -9.94 -21.01 -3.87
CA LEU A 579 -9.28 -22.24 -4.35
C LEU A 579 -8.22 -22.71 -3.36
N PRO A 580 -8.13 -24.02 -3.06
CA PRO A 580 -7.18 -24.58 -2.09
C PRO A 580 -5.79 -24.79 -2.71
N VAL A 581 -5.23 -23.77 -3.33
CA VAL A 581 -3.89 -23.84 -3.95
C VAL A 581 -2.85 -23.91 -2.85
N PRO A 582 -1.90 -24.88 -2.87
CA PRO A 582 -0.88 -25.03 -1.84
C PRO A 582 0.28 -24.03 -2.04
N VAL A 583 -0.04 -22.74 -1.97
CA VAL A 583 0.87 -21.60 -2.19
C VAL A 583 0.61 -20.57 -1.11
N GLU A 584 1.68 -20.08 -0.46
CA GLU A 584 1.55 -19.07 0.60
C GLU A 584 1.36 -17.64 0.07
N GLN A 585 2.06 -17.29 -1.01
CA GLN A 585 2.05 -15.95 -1.60
C GLN A 585 1.77 -16.01 -3.11
N PRO A 586 0.52 -16.27 -3.53
CA PRO A 586 0.16 -16.20 -4.94
C PRO A 586 0.18 -14.74 -5.41
N LEU A 587 0.75 -14.52 -6.60
CA LEU A 587 0.81 -13.19 -7.24
C LEU A 587 -0.14 -13.10 -8.42
N GLN A 588 -0.26 -14.18 -9.22
CA GLN A 588 -1.15 -14.26 -10.38
C GLN A 588 -1.64 -15.70 -10.55
N ALA A 589 -2.86 -15.87 -11.03
CA ALA A 589 -3.39 -17.19 -11.41
C ALA A 589 -3.95 -17.15 -12.82
N LEU A 590 -3.72 -18.22 -13.58
CA LEU A 590 -4.12 -18.39 -14.96
C LEU A 590 -4.69 -19.80 -15.17
N TYR A 591 -5.64 -19.95 -16.08
CA TYR A 591 -6.04 -21.26 -16.56
C TYR A 591 -4.93 -21.86 -17.43
N GLY A 592 -4.68 -23.16 -17.25
CA GLY A 592 -3.71 -23.92 -18.04
C GLY A 592 -4.25 -24.38 -19.40
N ALA A 593 -3.56 -25.37 -19.98
CA ALA A 593 -3.96 -25.97 -21.26
C ALA A 593 -5.25 -26.79 -21.16
N THR A 594 -5.55 -27.35 -19.99
CA THR A 594 -6.75 -28.12 -19.68
C THR A 594 -7.48 -27.53 -18.50
N GLU A 595 -8.74 -27.89 -18.30
CA GLU A 595 -9.57 -27.44 -17.18
C GLU A 595 -9.02 -27.87 -15.81
N ASP A 596 -8.28 -29.00 -15.78
CA ASP A 596 -7.65 -29.52 -14.56
C ASP A 596 -6.30 -28.91 -14.25
N GLN A 597 -5.85 -27.93 -15.04
CA GLN A 597 -4.56 -27.29 -14.87
C GLN A 597 -4.68 -25.82 -14.52
N LEU A 598 -3.95 -25.40 -13.48
CA LEU A 598 -3.74 -23.99 -13.18
C LEU A 598 -2.25 -23.62 -13.21
N LEU A 599 -1.98 -22.44 -13.73
CA LEU A 599 -0.68 -21.80 -13.70
C LEU A 599 -0.72 -20.70 -12.63
N VAL A 600 0.25 -20.69 -11.72
CA VAL A 600 0.31 -19.71 -10.64
C VAL A 600 1.68 -19.06 -10.63
N VAL A 601 1.73 -17.74 -10.77
CA VAL A 601 2.92 -16.99 -10.41
C VAL A 601 2.89 -16.81 -8.91
N GLU A 602 3.89 -17.32 -8.23
CA GLU A 602 3.99 -17.34 -6.77
C GLU A 602 5.33 -16.79 -6.29
N ARG A 603 5.40 -16.41 -5.04
CA ARG A 603 6.63 -16.11 -4.33
C ARG A 603 6.87 -17.20 -3.30
N ASP A 604 8.04 -17.80 -3.31
CA ASP A 604 8.41 -18.86 -2.38
C ASP A 604 8.93 -18.32 -1.03
N ALA A 605 9.27 -19.22 -0.12
CA ALA A 605 9.81 -18.87 1.20
C ALA A 605 11.14 -18.10 1.12
N ASP A 606 11.92 -18.33 0.06
CA ASP A 606 13.18 -17.61 -0.21
C ASP A 606 12.97 -16.28 -0.94
N GLN A 607 11.70 -15.84 -1.03
CA GLN A 607 11.28 -14.60 -1.68
C GLN A 607 11.54 -14.56 -3.20
N ARG A 608 11.71 -15.70 -3.83
CA ARG A 608 11.88 -15.83 -5.27
C ARG A 608 10.55 -16.02 -5.96
N THR A 609 10.38 -15.35 -7.09
CA THR A 609 9.19 -15.57 -7.91
C THR A 609 9.38 -16.78 -8.80
N ARG A 610 8.30 -17.53 -8.99
CA ARG A 610 8.25 -18.65 -9.94
C ARG A 610 6.86 -18.78 -10.56
N LEU A 611 6.80 -19.34 -11.74
CA LEU A 611 5.57 -19.81 -12.36
C LEU A 611 5.47 -21.30 -12.13
N SER A 612 4.43 -21.75 -11.46
CA SER A 612 4.17 -23.16 -11.13
C SER A 612 2.92 -23.65 -11.86
N LEU A 613 2.98 -24.87 -12.38
CA LEU A 613 1.87 -25.60 -12.95
C LEU A 613 1.30 -26.56 -11.91
N PHE A 614 0.01 -26.47 -11.64
CA PHE A 614 -0.72 -27.35 -10.70
C PHE A 614 -1.75 -28.19 -11.43
N ASP A 615 -1.90 -29.45 -10.97
CA ASP A 615 -2.99 -30.35 -11.29
C ASP A 615 -4.04 -30.25 -10.17
N ARG A 616 -5.25 -29.78 -10.51
CA ARG A 616 -6.38 -29.60 -9.58
C ARG A 616 -7.37 -30.77 -9.56
N SER A 617 -7.14 -31.77 -10.40
CA SER A 617 -8.01 -32.97 -10.46
C SER A 617 -7.91 -33.83 -9.21
N ILE A 618 -6.83 -33.68 -8.42
CA ILE A 618 -6.56 -34.44 -7.19
C ILE A 618 -6.40 -33.50 -6.00
N GLN A 619 -6.75 -33.98 -4.79
CA GLN A 619 -6.59 -33.24 -3.54
C GLN A 619 -5.60 -33.94 -2.61
N PRO A 620 -4.61 -33.26 -2.03
CA PRO A 620 -4.23 -31.86 -2.28
C PRO A 620 -3.67 -31.68 -3.70
N TRP A 621 -3.80 -30.47 -4.25
CA TRP A 621 -3.30 -30.17 -5.59
C TRP A 621 -1.82 -30.46 -5.72
N ARG A 622 -1.41 -31.04 -6.84
CA ARG A 622 -0.03 -31.42 -7.08
C ARG A 622 0.67 -30.42 -8.00
N ARG A 623 1.81 -29.91 -7.58
CA ARG A 623 2.70 -29.17 -8.47
C ARG A 623 3.35 -30.12 -9.46
N LEU A 624 3.17 -29.87 -10.75
CA LEU A 624 3.71 -30.68 -11.86
C LEU A 624 5.07 -30.18 -12.31
N ALA A 625 5.23 -28.86 -12.45
CA ALA A 625 6.46 -28.23 -12.93
C ALA A 625 6.54 -26.77 -12.44
N SER A 626 7.73 -26.16 -12.55
CA SER A 626 7.90 -24.73 -12.28
C SER A 626 9.07 -24.11 -13.07
N ILE A 627 9.03 -22.79 -13.28
CA ILE A 627 10.09 -21.97 -13.86
C ILE A 627 10.33 -20.77 -12.95
N ASP A 628 11.57 -20.53 -12.57
CA ASP A 628 11.94 -19.44 -11.66
C ASP A 628 12.08 -18.08 -12.38
N GLY A 629 12.01 -16.99 -11.59
CA GLY A 629 12.24 -15.62 -12.05
C GLY A 629 11.12 -14.99 -12.87
N VAL A 630 9.90 -15.53 -12.83
CA VAL A 630 8.77 -15.04 -13.61
C VAL A 630 8.08 -13.88 -12.89
N SER A 631 7.87 -12.76 -13.58
CA SER A 631 7.16 -11.59 -13.05
C SER A 631 5.68 -11.52 -13.45
N GLN A 632 5.34 -11.95 -14.66
CA GLN A 632 3.97 -12.06 -15.17
C GLN A 632 3.90 -13.15 -16.22
N ALA A 633 2.77 -13.84 -16.34
CA ALA A 633 2.52 -14.83 -17.37
C ALA A 633 1.16 -14.62 -18.05
N ARG A 634 1.00 -15.15 -19.25
CA ARG A 634 -0.26 -15.27 -19.97
C ARG A 634 -0.26 -16.56 -20.78
N PHE A 635 -1.41 -17.21 -20.83
CA PHE A 635 -1.60 -18.38 -21.67
C PHE A 635 -2.07 -17.95 -23.07
N ASP A 636 -1.22 -18.17 -24.08
CA ASP A 636 -1.59 -17.94 -25.47
C ASP A 636 -2.36 -19.17 -26.00
N ARG A 637 -3.64 -19.01 -26.10
CA ARG A 637 -4.54 -20.10 -26.58
C ARG A 637 -4.36 -20.41 -28.05
N GLY A 638 -3.87 -19.45 -28.84
CA GLY A 638 -3.63 -19.61 -30.27
C GLY A 638 -2.46 -20.56 -30.56
N SER A 639 -1.35 -20.39 -29.85
CA SER A 639 -0.16 -21.24 -29.99
C SER A 639 -0.11 -22.41 -28.99
N GLY A 640 -0.97 -22.42 -27.96
CA GLY A 640 -0.91 -23.37 -26.85
C GLY A 640 0.33 -23.20 -25.97
N ARG A 641 0.97 -22.03 -25.96
CA ARG A 641 2.19 -21.75 -25.19
C ARG A 641 1.91 -20.77 -24.06
N VAL A 642 2.76 -20.83 -23.03
CA VAL A 642 2.78 -19.82 -21.96
C VAL A 642 3.78 -18.75 -22.32
N LEU A 643 3.34 -17.50 -22.39
CA LEU A 643 4.19 -16.33 -22.54
C LEU A 643 4.46 -15.73 -21.19
N PHE A 644 5.68 -15.24 -20.95
CA PHE A 644 6.02 -14.68 -19.64
C PHE A 644 7.13 -13.62 -19.71
N THR A 645 7.16 -12.76 -18.71
CA THR A 645 8.25 -11.79 -18.46
C THR A 645 9.04 -12.21 -17.23
N ARG A 646 10.28 -11.71 -17.12
CA ARG A 646 11.18 -12.03 -16.02
C ARG A 646 11.45 -10.80 -15.15
N LEU A 647 11.78 -11.04 -13.87
CA LEU A 647 12.24 -9.98 -12.97
C LEU A 647 13.62 -9.46 -13.36
N ALA A 648 14.53 -10.37 -13.74
CA ALA A 648 15.94 -10.07 -13.95
C ALA A 648 16.25 -9.32 -15.25
N ALA A 649 15.39 -9.46 -16.26
CA ALA A 649 15.66 -8.93 -17.60
C ALA A 649 14.40 -8.36 -18.26
N GLY A 650 14.57 -7.32 -19.07
CA GLY A 650 13.54 -6.91 -20.03
C GLY A 650 13.37 -8.00 -21.09
N GLY A 651 12.23 -7.97 -21.79
CA GLY A 651 11.92 -8.91 -22.85
C GLY A 651 10.75 -9.83 -22.55
N LEU A 652 10.45 -10.66 -23.54
CA LEU A 652 9.36 -11.63 -23.49
C LEU A 652 9.85 -13.01 -23.85
N TRP A 653 9.42 -14.01 -23.10
CA TRP A 653 9.74 -15.42 -23.29
C TRP A 653 8.48 -16.24 -23.54
N SER A 654 8.67 -17.41 -24.14
CA SER A 654 7.64 -18.45 -24.24
C SER A 654 8.14 -19.79 -23.75
N VAL A 655 7.24 -20.62 -23.27
CA VAL A 655 7.48 -22.00 -22.83
C VAL A 655 6.30 -22.87 -23.23
N ASP A 656 6.50 -24.17 -23.37
CA ASP A 656 5.39 -25.12 -23.55
C ASP A 656 4.47 -25.17 -22.31
N PRO A 657 3.23 -25.65 -22.44
CA PRO A 657 2.29 -25.66 -21.33
C PRO A 657 2.69 -26.61 -20.16
N ALA A 658 3.62 -27.52 -20.39
CA ALA A 658 4.20 -28.39 -19.36
C ALA A 658 5.32 -27.71 -18.57
N LEU A 659 5.70 -26.47 -18.90
CA LEU A 659 6.77 -25.70 -18.32
C LEU A 659 8.15 -26.36 -18.44
N SER A 660 8.43 -27.08 -19.54
CA SER A 660 9.74 -27.67 -19.78
C SER A 660 10.80 -26.60 -20.01
N SER A 661 11.82 -26.56 -19.17
CA SER A 661 12.92 -25.58 -19.28
C SER A 661 13.63 -25.63 -20.63
N ALA A 662 13.71 -26.81 -21.27
CA ALA A 662 14.28 -26.98 -22.61
C ALA A 662 13.46 -26.31 -23.72
N SER A 663 12.18 -26.02 -23.49
CA SER A 663 11.28 -25.38 -24.45
C SER A 663 11.22 -23.84 -24.32
N VAL A 664 11.93 -23.28 -23.33
CA VAL A 664 11.99 -21.84 -23.10
C VAL A 664 12.68 -21.15 -24.28
N ARG A 665 12.02 -20.17 -24.86
CA ARG A 665 12.55 -19.36 -25.98
C ARG A 665 12.28 -17.89 -25.70
N GLN A 666 13.25 -17.03 -25.98
CA GLN A 666 13.06 -15.59 -25.96
C GLN A 666 12.39 -15.15 -27.27
N ILE A 667 11.34 -14.31 -27.15
CA ILE A 667 10.58 -13.78 -28.27
C ILE A 667 11.04 -12.35 -28.61
N SER A 668 11.31 -11.55 -27.57
CA SER A 668 11.81 -10.19 -27.67
C SER A 668 12.86 -9.95 -26.59
N GLU A 669 13.93 -9.20 -26.90
CA GLU A 669 15.04 -8.96 -25.97
C GLU A 669 14.78 -7.79 -25.05
N ASP A 670 14.21 -6.69 -25.54
CA ASP A 670 14.11 -5.42 -24.82
C ASP A 670 12.69 -5.05 -24.41
N ARG A 671 11.67 -5.74 -24.94
CA ARG A 671 10.27 -5.39 -24.72
C ARG A 671 9.42 -6.55 -24.24
N PRO A 672 8.58 -6.33 -23.21
CA PRO A 672 8.48 -5.13 -22.39
C PRO A 672 9.73 -4.91 -21.53
N SER A 673 10.01 -3.66 -21.16
CA SER A 673 11.07 -3.41 -20.19
C SER A 673 10.68 -4.04 -18.85
N ARG A 674 11.68 -4.39 -18.03
CA ARG A 674 11.40 -4.99 -16.71
C ARG A 674 10.55 -4.12 -15.80
N TRP A 675 10.63 -2.78 -15.94
CA TRP A 675 9.78 -1.84 -15.22
C TRP A 675 8.33 -1.84 -15.71
N ARG A 676 8.11 -2.11 -17.02
CA ARG A 676 6.81 -2.11 -17.67
C ARG A 676 6.28 -3.52 -17.93
N TYR A 677 6.63 -4.48 -17.13
CA TYR A 677 6.30 -5.91 -17.29
C TYR A 677 4.78 -6.20 -17.40
N ARG A 678 3.91 -5.24 -17.04
CA ARG A 678 2.43 -5.37 -17.09
C ARG A 678 1.79 -4.71 -18.33
N THR A 679 2.58 -4.14 -19.23
CA THR A 679 2.07 -3.35 -20.35
C THR A 679 1.94 -4.16 -21.63
N TRP A 680 1.72 -5.44 -21.55
CA TRP A 680 1.57 -6.32 -22.69
C TRP A 680 0.37 -7.25 -22.56
N THR A 681 -0.13 -7.71 -23.71
CA THR A 681 -1.23 -8.67 -23.81
C THR A 681 -1.04 -9.57 -25.02
N VAL A 682 -1.78 -10.66 -25.06
CA VAL A 682 -1.86 -11.57 -26.20
C VAL A 682 -3.29 -11.61 -26.73
N ALA A 683 -3.46 -11.45 -28.02
CA ALA A 683 -4.75 -11.63 -28.68
C ALA A 683 -5.01 -13.12 -28.98
N GLY A 684 -6.26 -13.49 -29.23
CA GLY A 684 -6.61 -14.88 -29.61
C GLY A 684 -5.91 -15.40 -30.86
N SER A 685 -5.41 -14.50 -31.72
CA SER A 685 -4.56 -14.84 -32.88
C SER A 685 -3.10 -15.20 -32.53
N GLY A 686 -2.70 -15.06 -31.29
CA GLY A 686 -1.31 -15.21 -30.85
C GLY A 686 -0.45 -13.95 -31.03
N ALA A 687 -1.00 -12.87 -31.59
CA ALA A 687 -0.30 -11.59 -31.70
C ALA A 687 -0.13 -10.96 -30.32
N VAL A 688 1.09 -10.55 -29.97
CA VAL A 688 1.40 -9.84 -28.74
C VAL A 688 1.31 -8.34 -28.97
N GLY A 689 0.54 -7.64 -28.15
CA GLY A 689 0.49 -6.20 -28.09
C GLY A 689 1.28 -5.68 -26.90
N TYR A 690 2.16 -4.71 -27.12
CA TYR A 690 2.95 -4.07 -26.09
C TYR A 690 2.73 -2.55 -26.13
N LEU A 691 2.46 -1.96 -24.95
CA LEU A 691 2.30 -0.51 -24.81
C LEU A 691 3.63 0.16 -24.44
N GLY A 692 3.91 1.25 -25.16
CA GLY A 692 5.04 2.13 -24.91
C GLY A 692 4.63 3.60 -24.80
N THR A 693 5.62 4.46 -24.79
CA THR A 693 5.47 5.92 -24.87
C THR A 693 6.55 6.47 -25.79
N SER A 694 6.26 7.56 -26.46
CA SER A 694 7.28 8.28 -27.24
C SER A 694 7.16 9.79 -27.00
N THR A 695 8.14 10.56 -27.45
CA THR A 695 8.13 12.04 -27.33
C THR A 695 6.97 12.70 -28.10
N ARG A 696 6.33 11.98 -29.01
CA ARG A 696 5.24 12.48 -29.86
C ARG A 696 3.89 11.82 -29.59
N CYS A 697 3.87 10.81 -28.71
CA CYS A 697 2.68 10.02 -28.46
C CYS A 697 2.65 9.56 -27.01
N GLY A 698 1.60 9.91 -26.29
CA GLY A 698 1.39 9.53 -24.89
C GLY A 698 1.34 8.03 -24.69
N THR A 699 0.63 7.30 -25.56
CA THR A 699 0.59 5.83 -25.52
C THR A 699 0.78 5.26 -26.92
N THR A 700 1.83 4.45 -27.08
CA THR A 700 2.14 3.76 -28.33
C THR A 700 1.86 2.26 -28.23
N LEU A 701 1.64 1.60 -29.36
CA LEU A 701 1.50 0.16 -29.49
C LEU A 701 2.57 -0.39 -30.43
N VAL A 702 3.27 -1.41 -29.97
CA VAL A 702 4.08 -2.30 -30.80
C VAL A 702 3.41 -3.67 -30.84
N ARG A 703 3.23 -4.23 -32.01
CA ARG A 703 2.72 -5.59 -32.19
C ARG A 703 3.87 -6.53 -32.55
N ILE A 704 3.86 -7.70 -31.96
CA ILE A 704 4.81 -8.77 -32.25
C ILE A 704 3.99 -9.95 -32.78
N GLU A 705 4.22 -10.30 -34.05
CA GLU A 705 3.57 -11.45 -34.69
C GLU A 705 4.65 -12.40 -35.21
N ALA A 706 4.58 -13.65 -34.81
CA ALA A 706 5.59 -14.68 -35.14
C ALA A 706 7.04 -14.26 -34.86
N GLY A 707 7.26 -13.46 -33.82
CA GLY A 707 8.59 -12.97 -33.41
C GLY A 707 9.07 -11.75 -34.21
N VAL A 708 8.25 -11.20 -35.10
CA VAL A 708 8.58 -9.98 -35.86
C VAL A 708 7.84 -8.79 -35.26
N GLU A 709 8.59 -7.74 -34.91
CA GLU A 709 8.02 -6.49 -34.42
C GLU A 709 7.49 -5.65 -35.58
N ALA A 710 6.20 -5.27 -35.48
CA ALA A 710 5.62 -4.27 -36.40
C ALA A 710 6.10 -2.86 -35.97
N PRO A 711 6.08 -1.89 -36.93
CA PRO A 711 6.41 -0.50 -36.58
C PRO A 711 5.54 0.03 -35.45
N GLU A 712 6.14 0.82 -34.57
CA GLU A 712 5.47 1.46 -33.44
C GLU A 712 4.36 2.41 -33.96
N ARG A 713 3.18 2.27 -33.37
CA ARG A 713 1.99 3.04 -33.72
C ARG A 713 1.50 3.87 -32.56
N CYS A 714 1.11 5.11 -32.80
CA CYS A 714 0.46 5.94 -31.80
C CYS A 714 -0.99 5.49 -31.59
N LEU A 715 -1.33 5.08 -30.37
CA LEU A 715 -2.70 4.75 -29.95
C LEU A 715 -3.44 5.97 -29.40
N ASP A 716 -2.78 6.76 -28.58
CA ASP A 716 -3.32 7.99 -28.00
C ASP A 716 -2.21 9.02 -27.89
N ALA A 717 -2.38 10.15 -28.58
CA ALA A 717 -1.35 11.19 -28.64
C ALA A 717 -1.15 11.91 -27.31
N GLN A 718 -2.17 11.97 -26.46
CA GLN A 718 -2.17 12.80 -25.25
C GLN A 718 -2.16 11.99 -23.96
N ARG A 719 -2.86 10.84 -23.94
CA ARG A 719 -3.06 10.06 -22.72
C ARG A 719 -1.97 9.05 -22.51
N LEU A 720 -1.48 8.98 -21.27
CA LEU A 720 -0.48 8.01 -20.85
C LEU A 720 -1.16 6.72 -20.35
N SER A 721 -0.58 5.58 -20.72
CA SER A 721 -0.83 4.31 -20.05
C SER A 721 0.21 4.11 -18.98
N ALA A 722 -0.18 4.15 -17.73
CA ALA A 722 0.75 4.02 -16.58
C ALA A 722 1.01 2.55 -16.18
N GLY A 723 0.88 1.60 -17.10
CA GLY A 723 1.07 0.19 -16.76
C GLY A 723 -0.05 -0.39 -15.89
N ASN A 724 -1.23 0.21 -15.92
CA ASN A 724 -2.40 -0.22 -15.15
C ASN A 724 -3.23 -1.31 -15.84
N GLY A 725 -2.62 -2.09 -16.70
CA GLY A 725 -3.22 -3.23 -17.38
C GLY A 725 -3.68 -2.94 -18.80
N ILE A 726 -3.67 -4.01 -19.58
CA ILE A 726 -4.13 -4.07 -20.96
C ILE A 726 -4.71 -5.46 -21.25
N SER A 727 -5.78 -5.53 -22.01
CA SER A 727 -6.25 -6.77 -22.64
C SER A 727 -6.65 -6.53 -24.10
N ALA A 728 -6.63 -7.58 -24.89
CA ALA A 728 -7.11 -7.56 -26.28
C ALA A 728 -8.47 -8.22 -26.38
N SER A 729 -9.28 -7.79 -27.35
CA SER A 729 -10.44 -8.57 -27.79
C SER A 729 -10.00 -9.90 -28.39
N ALA A 730 -10.89 -10.90 -28.40
CA ALA A 730 -10.58 -12.21 -28.95
C ALA A 730 -10.12 -12.19 -30.42
N ASP A 731 -10.68 -11.27 -31.20
CA ASP A 731 -10.33 -11.07 -32.62
C ASP A 731 -9.10 -10.15 -32.81
N GLY A 732 -8.56 -9.59 -31.74
CA GLY A 732 -7.39 -8.70 -31.76
C GLY A 732 -7.61 -7.34 -32.38
N ARG A 733 -8.86 -6.95 -32.68
CA ARG A 733 -9.20 -5.66 -33.28
C ARG A 733 -9.25 -4.51 -32.30
N ASP A 734 -9.58 -4.80 -31.08
CA ASP A 734 -9.72 -3.82 -30.02
C ASP A 734 -8.77 -4.13 -28.86
N LEU A 735 -8.27 -3.08 -28.23
CA LEU A 735 -7.57 -3.14 -26.95
C LEU A 735 -8.42 -2.46 -25.87
N TYR A 736 -8.43 -3.05 -24.69
CA TYR A 736 -8.97 -2.45 -23.48
C TYR A 736 -7.81 -2.02 -22.61
N VAL A 737 -7.68 -0.72 -22.39
CA VAL A 737 -6.50 -0.11 -21.75
C VAL A 737 -6.93 0.89 -20.70
N ALA A 738 -6.24 0.93 -19.57
CA ALA A 738 -6.38 2.01 -18.61
C ALA A 738 -5.52 3.20 -19.04
N LEU A 739 -6.16 4.29 -19.49
CA LEU A 739 -5.51 5.52 -19.92
C LEU A 739 -5.78 6.65 -18.92
N ALA A 740 -4.81 7.52 -18.75
CA ALA A 740 -4.93 8.70 -17.90
C ALA A 740 -6.01 9.65 -18.42
N VAL A 741 -7.00 9.94 -17.62
CA VAL A 741 -8.01 10.99 -17.86
C VAL A 741 -7.46 12.34 -17.39
N SER A 742 -6.77 12.32 -16.26
CA SER A 742 -6.04 13.43 -15.69
C SER A 742 -4.79 12.85 -15.02
N ASP A 743 -3.63 13.44 -15.27
CA ASP A 743 -2.37 13.02 -14.65
C ASP A 743 -1.43 14.23 -14.54
N GLY A 744 -0.63 14.22 -13.51
CA GLY A 744 0.38 15.23 -13.20
C GLY A 744 1.02 14.92 -11.86
N ALA A 745 2.19 15.46 -11.63
CA ALA A 745 2.91 15.23 -10.41
C ALA A 745 3.56 16.52 -9.92
N ASP A 746 3.37 16.84 -8.66
CA ASP A 746 3.93 18.00 -7.97
C ASP A 746 4.87 17.58 -6.84
N ILE A 747 5.76 18.46 -6.43
CA ILE A 747 6.60 18.24 -5.26
C ILE A 747 5.88 18.75 -4.00
N GLY A 748 5.61 17.85 -3.07
CA GLY A 748 5.13 18.13 -1.73
C GLY A 748 6.29 18.24 -0.75
N VAL A 749 6.18 19.16 0.20
CA VAL A 749 7.20 19.37 1.26
C VAL A 749 6.51 19.48 2.62
N MET A 750 7.08 18.83 3.63
CA MET A 750 6.61 18.93 5.02
C MET A 750 7.78 18.91 6.00
N GLN A 751 7.58 19.47 7.19
CA GLN A 751 8.49 19.31 8.29
C GLN A 751 8.26 17.96 8.97
N LEU A 752 9.34 17.25 9.23
CA LEU A 752 9.29 16.04 10.04
C LEU A 752 9.20 16.45 11.52
N PRO A 753 8.42 15.72 12.34
CA PRO A 753 8.43 15.95 13.77
C PRO A 753 9.86 15.73 14.31
N PRO A 754 10.30 16.52 15.30
CA PRO A 754 11.59 16.29 15.92
C PRO A 754 11.66 14.86 16.44
N PRO A 755 12.82 14.19 16.39
CA PRO A 755 12.99 12.85 16.95
C PRO A 755 12.57 12.89 18.42
N ALA A 756 11.79 11.89 18.84
CA ALA A 756 11.37 11.78 20.22
C ALA A 756 12.61 11.84 21.11
N PRO A 757 12.63 12.66 22.19
CA PRO A 757 13.77 12.74 23.06
C PRO A 757 14.11 11.33 23.55
N THR A 758 15.34 10.88 23.30
CA THR A 758 15.86 9.64 23.85
C THR A 758 15.91 9.82 25.36
N LEU A 759 14.92 9.27 26.05
CA LEU A 759 14.95 9.13 27.50
C LEU A 759 16.07 8.13 27.85
N PHE A 760 17.31 8.59 27.80
CA PHE A 760 18.49 8.06 28.47
C PHE A 760 19.73 8.73 27.88
N PRO A 761 20.46 9.58 28.60
CA PRO A 761 21.60 9.14 29.40
C PRO A 761 21.85 10.01 30.63
N ALA A 762 21.42 9.62 31.76
CA ALA A 762 21.82 10.29 33.00
C ALA A 762 22.26 9.34 34.15
N PHE A 763 22.48 8.05 33.86
CA PHE A 763 22.90 7.10 34.92
C PHE A 763 24.27 6.44 34.74
N SER A 764 25.12 6.87 33.81
CA SER A 764 26.45 6.28 33.63
C SER A 764 27.60 7.12 34.16
N ARG A 765 27.36 8.22 34.90
CA ARG A 765 28.47 9.05 35.44
C ARG A 765 28.52 9.18 36.98
N LEU A 766 27.86 8.30 37.75
CA LEU A 766 27.85 8.37 39.19
C LEU A 766 28.44 7.14 39.91
N LEU A 767 29.22 6.30 39.22
CA LEU A 767 29.86 5.11 39.83
C LEU A 767 31.39 5.00 39.60
N ILE A 768 32.06 6.12 39.33
CA ILE A 768 33.55 6.16 39.34
C ILE A 768 34.00 7.31 40.25
N PHE A 769 33.65 7.24 41.55
CA PHE A 769 34.38 7.97 42.62
C PHE A 769 34.06 7.32 43.97
N LYS A 770 34.66 6.17 44.23
CA LYS A 770 34.94 5.67 45.58
C LYS A 770 35.73 4.37 45.50
N LYS A 771 37.03 4.50 45.27
CA LYS A 771 38.06 3.56 45.81
C LYS A 771 39.42 4.19 45.64
N ASN A 772 39.79 5.03 46.54
CA ASN A 772 41.17 5.28 46.95
C ASN A 772 41.12 6.08 48.24
N PHE A 773 41.06 5.39 49.35
CA PHE A 773 41.66 5.77 50.66
C PHE A 773 41.58 4.53 51.53
N SER A 774 42.68 3.85 51.71
CA SER A 774 43.32 3.42 52.92
C SER A 774 44.22 2.21 52.69
N SER A 775 45.43 2.51 53.08
CA SER A 775 46.63 1.81 53.49
C SER A 775 47.57 1.38 52.38
#